data_15ef73a73d2a48c0ad21bf7f2df737ba
#
_entry.id   15ef73a73d2a48c0ad21bf7f2df737ba
#
_cell.length_a   1.000
_cell.length_b   1.000
_cell.length_c   1.000
_cell.angle_alpha   90.00
_cell.angle_beta   90.00
_cell.angle_gamma   90.00
#
_symmetry.space_group_name_H-M   'P 1'
#
loop_
_entity.id
_entity.type
_entity.pdbx_description
1 polymer ?
#
loop_
_entity_poly.entity_id
_entity_poly.type
_entity_poly.pdbx_seq_one_letter_code
_entity_poly.pdbx_strand_id
1 'polypeptide(L)'
;YPNDKEQQFLYNDSVSDIQKAYYKRLLDSTKDTKLAFGLTTYASAKEKELMLGLDLQGGMSVTMEVGLDGLIKSLANYTKDASFNTALNNAVAKKANSSADLISLFRDEYKTVNPTGKLAPLFATRSNGKLKFDASDDATATYLKEQATQAFDNTYRILRTRIDRFGLASPNINPDPNKGIISIELAGVNDKERVRSYLQSTANLQFFEVYTFENKDFQAGILAADKAIEASLNGMTDTTAKADTTKALANKNPLLRTVQFTQPFQGKNGQYTFPAEIGYTLKKDTATLNAYLALPEVRSKFPANLVFMYGKVESEDPKTKDVLPLYAIKTLDNGTAELEGDHVANAAQDFDERGKVAIKMNMDKLGTSIWGKMTTRNIGKPIAIVLDNIVYSAPNVNDAITTGNSQISGNYSLKTAQDLAQILESGKLPAPAKIVQEQQVGPTLGKASIQGGAMSFGIAFLVIFALMLLYFNTGGWVANIALILNLLFTIGILSALGFTLTAPGIAGLVLTIGMAVDTNVIIFERIKEELTKGKSYQLAVTDGYKRSMSPVLDAHVTTLLTACILAYFGLGPVLGFATTQIIGILLSLFCGILVSRLITDIYTSKNRHFEYFTAISRNIFKHASFKFIEFRKYAYMLSAVVLVMGVASFYNGFDEGVEFAGGRSYTIKFKNAVNTEEVRDALKVVFGEAPIIKTVDTKNQINITTSYKIQEQGNNIDQEVEALLYKGLAKQLPANTSFKEFETDYKQSSQTVLPTISDDLKAGATKATIFA
;
A
#
# COMPACT_ATOMS: atom_id res chain seq x y z
N TYR A 1 -14.23 23.23 -5.34
CA TYR A 1 -15.01 22.01 -5.07
C TYR A 1 -15.59 22.07 -3.65
N PRO A 2 -16.90 21.89 -3.45
CA PRO A 2 -17.50 21.79 -2.10
C PRO A 2 -16.83 20.71 -1.26
N ASN A 3 -16.40 19.61 -1.88
CA ASN A 3 -15.82 18.42 -1.23
C ASN A 3 -14.52 18.69 -0.45
N ASP A 4 -13.64 19.56 -0.94
CA ASP A 4 -12.41 19.90 -0.21
C ASP A 4 -12.68 20.63 1.10
N LYS A 5 -13.68 21.51 1.14
CA LYS A 5 -14.07 22.24 2.35
C LYS A 5 -14.82 21.35 3.32
N GLU A 6 -15.65 20.43 2.82
CA GLU A 6 -16.39 19.47 3.63
C GLU A 6 -15.46 18.46 4.28
N GLN A 7 -14.51 17.90 3.54
CA GLN A 7 -13.50 17.02 4.10
C GLN A 7 -12.57 17.77 5.05
N GLN A 8 -12.09 18.95 4.70
CA GLN A 8 -11.27 19.78 5.60
C GLN A 8 -11.99 20.11 6.90
N PHE A 9 -13.31 20.36 6.86
CA PHE A 9 -14.09 20.63 8.07
C PHE A 9 -14.26 19.37 8.93
N LEU A 10 -14.57 18.22 8.33
CA LEU A 10 -14.75 16.96 9.06
C LEU A 10 -13.45 16.41 9.65
N TYR A 11 -12.31 16.65 9.00
CA TYR A 11 -10.99 16.16 9.44
C TYR A 11 -10.13 17.23 10.13
N ASN A 12 -10.66 18.41 10.36
CA ASN A 12 -9.94 19.46 11.08
C ASN A 12 -9.99 19.17 12.60
N ASP A 13 -8.82 18.99 13.21
CA ASP A 13 -8.68 18.70 14.65
C ASP A 13 -9.12 19.86 15.55
N SER A 14 -9.20 21.08 15.01
CA SER A 14 -9.70 22.26 15.74
C SER A 14 -11.24 22.38 15.76
N VAL A 15 -11.96 21.52 15.03
CA VAL A 15 -13.43 21.49 15.00
C VAL A 15 -13.95 20.48 16.01
N SER A 16 -14.87 20.89 16.90
CA SER A 16 -15.42 20.01 17.93
C SER A 16 -16.19 18.82 17.31
N ASP A 17 -16.14 17.67 17.97
CA ASP A 17 -16.82 16.45 17.52
C ASP A 17 -18.35 16.64 17.40
N ILE A 18 -18.94 17.55 18.18
CA ILE A 18 -20.36 17.93 18.08
C ILE A 18 -20.64 18.63 16.75
N GLN A 19 -19.77 19.54 16.33
CA GLN A 19 -19.91 20.23 15.03
C GLN A 19 -19.71 19.26 13.86
N LYS A 20 -18.77 18.33 13.96
CA LYS A 20 -18.56 17.26 12.98
C LYS A 20 -19.79 16.36 12.87
N ALA A 21 -20.37 15.94 13.99
CA ALA A 21 -21.59 15.13 14.02
C ALA A 21 -22.80 15.85 13.43
N TYR A 22 -22.97 17.15 13.73
CA TYR A 22 -24.03 17.99 13.16
C TYR A 22 -23.89 18.11 11.64
N TYR A 23 -22.67 18.36 11.16
CA TYR A 23 -22.39 18.49 9.73
C TYR A 23 -22.61 17.17 8.98
N LYS A 24 -22.22 16.04 9.60
CA LYS A 24 -22.47 14.71 9.06
C LYS A 24 -23.97 14.41 8.94
N ARG A 25 -24.78 14.80 9.94
CA ARG A 25 -26.25 14.70 9.86
C ARG A 25 -26.84 15.56 8.75
N LEU A 26 -26.29 16.76 8.54
CA LEU A 26 -26.72 17.63 7.45
C LEU A 26 -26.46 17.00 6.08
N LEU A 27 -25.26 16.43 5.88
CA LEU A 27 -24.89 15.70 4.68
C LEU A 27 -25.79 14.47 4.46
N ASP A 28 -26.08 13.72 5.52
CA ASP A 28 -26.96 12.56 5.45
C ASP A 28 -28.40 12.97 5.04
N SER A 29 -28.89 14.12 5.50
CA SER A 29 -30.22 14.64 5.13
C SER A 29 -30.33 15.08 3.67
N THR A 30 -29.20 15.40 3.02
CA THR A 30 -29.16 15.82 1.59
C THR A 30 -28.98 14.66 0.61
N LYS A 31 -28.75 13.44 1.08
CA LYS A 31 -28.47 12.26 0.24
C LYS A 31 -29.55 11.98 -0.81
N ASP A 32 -30.81 12.15 -0.45
CA ASP A 32 -31.95 11.86 -1.30
C ASP A 32 -32.39 13.08 -2.15
N THR A 33 -31.65 14.18 -2.11
CA THR A 33 -31.94 15.37 -2.94
C THR A 33 -31.83 15.01 -4.41
N LYS A 34 -32.91 15.21 -5.15
CA LYS A 34 -32.97 14.93 -6.59
C LYS A 34 -32.21 15.98 -7.39
N LEU A 35 -31.27 15.50 -8.22
CA LEU A 35 -30.47 16.31 -9.15
C LEU A 35 -30.85 16.00 -10.59
N ALA A 36 -30.36 16.86 -11.53
CA ALA A 36 -30.53 16.67 -12.98
C ALA A 36 -31.99 16.39 -13.39
N PHE A 37 -32.90 17.30 -13.04
CA PHE A 37 -34.34 17.17 -13.34
C PHE A 37 -35.03 15.93 -12.75
N GLY A 38 -34.48 15.38 -11.66
CA GLY A 38 -35.01 14.18 -10.99
C GLY A 38 -34.51 12.85 -11.50
N LEU A 39 -33.54 12.85 -12.40
CA LEU A 39 -32.96 11.62 -12.99
C LEU A 39 -32.02 10.89 -12.03
N THR A 40 -31.42 11.58 -11.05
CA THR A 40 -30.51 10.98 -10.08
C THR A 40 -30.60 11.68 -8.72
N THR A 41 -30.18 11.00 -7.65
CA THR A 41 -30.05 11.61 -6.32
C THR A 41 -28.60 12.10 -6.11
N TYR A 42 -28.43 13.00 -5.13
CA TYR A 42 -27.09 13.48 -4.75
C TYR A 42 -26.15 12.34 -4.35
N ALA A 43 -26.66 11.37 -3.57
CA ALA A 43 -25.88 10.19 -3.17
C ALA A 43 -25.40 9.39 -4.39
N SER A 44 -26.32 9.07 -5.33
CA SER A 44 -25.98 8.31 -6.54
C SER A 44 -25.04 9.09 -7.49
N ALA A 45 -25.18 10.41 -7.57
CA ALA A 45 -24.27 11.24 -8.36
C ALA A 45 -22.87 11.28 -7.73
N LYS A 46 -22.80 11.29 -6.39
CA LYS A 46 -21.52 11.28 -5.65
C LYS A 46 -20.80 9.94 -5.74
N GLU A 47 -21.54 8.82 -5.70
CA GLU A 47 -20.97 7.48 -5.91
C GLU A 47 -20.35 7.32 -7.32
N LYS A 48 -20.88 8.06 -8.30
CA LYS A 48 -20.41 8.05 -9.68
C LYS A 48 -19.51 9.25 -10.03
N GLU A 49 -19.02 9.97 -9.03
CA GLU A 49 -18.05 11.05 -9.24
C GLU A 49 -16.75 10.47 -9.80
N LEU A 50 -16.11 11.20 -10.74
CA LEU A 50 -14.83 10.80 -11.28
C LEU A 50 -13.78 10.74 -10.17
N MET A 51 -13.27 9.55 -9.88
CA MET A 51 -12.25 9.36 -8.85
C MET A 51 -10.92 9.94 -9.32
N LEU A 52 -10.30 10.77 -8.48
CA LEU A 52 -8.96 11.31 -8.73
C LEU A 52 -7.92 10.47 -7.99
N GLY A 53 -6.84 10.14 -8.68
CA GLY A 53 -5.76 9.33 -8.14
C GLY A 53 -4.89 10.06 -7.12
N LEU A 54 -4.01 9.30 -6.50
CA LEU A 54 -3.05 9.74 -5.52
C LEU A 54 -2.23 10.96 -5.98
N ASP A 55 -1.78 10.95 -7.24
CA ASP A 55 -0.96 11.99 -7.83
C ASP A 55 -1.69 13.35 -7.95
N LEU A 56 -3.02 13.32 -7.89
CA LEU A 56 -3.86 14.51 -8.05
C LEU A 56 -4.41 15.01 -6.71
N GLN A 57 -4.84 14.13 -5.81
CA GLN A 57 -5.40 14.53 -4.50
C GLN A 57 -4.37 14.52 -3.37
N GLY A 58 -3.22 13.88 -3.60
CA GLY A 58 -2.34 13.49 -2.52
C GLY A 58 -2.88 12.28 -1.76
N GLY A 59 -2.14 11.78 -0.81
CA GLY A 59 -2.52 10.61 -0.01
C GLY A 59 -1.43 9.54 0.00
N MET A 60 -1.84 8.26 0.04
CA MET A 60 -0.95 7.13 0.20
C MET A 60 -1.34 5.98 -0.72
N SER A 61 -0.37 5.38 -1.39
CA SER A 61 -0.49 4.08 -2.08
C SER A 61 0.37 3.04 -1.38
N VAL A 62 -0.20 1.87 -1.17
CA VAL A 62 0.45 0.76 -0.48
C VAL A 62 0.27 -0.50 -1.29
N THR A 63 1.37 -1.18 -1.62
CA THR A 63 1.32 -2.54 -2.16
C THR A 63 1.65 -3.51 -1.03
N MET A 64 0.72 -4.41 -0.75
CA MET A 64 0.85 -5.43 0.28
C MET A 64 1.09 -6.79 -0.36
N GLU A 65 2.05 -7.55 0.17
CA GLU A 65 2.29 -8.94 -0.18
C GLU A 65 1.69 -9.85 0.91
N VAL A 66 0.98 -10.89 0.49
CA VAL A 66 0.47 -11.89 1.42
C VAL A 66 1.60 -12.84 1.81
N GLY A 67 1.95 -12.88 3.10
CA GLY A 67 3.08 -13.65 3.65
C GLY A 67 2.84 -15.16 3.63
N LEU A 68 3.20 -15.81 2.54
CA LEU A 68 3.05 -17.26 2.38
C LEU A 68 3.90 -18.07 3.36
N ASP A 69 5.01 -17.52 3.84
CA ASP A 69 5.85 -18.13 4.88
C ASP A 69 5.09 -18.32 6.20
N GLY A 70 4.33 -17.30 6.60
CA GLY A 70 3.44 -17.37 7.77
C GLY A 70 2.29 -18.34 7.57
N LEU A 71 1.72 -18.40 6.38
CA LEU A 71 0.67 -19.36 6.04
C LEU A 71 1.19 -20.81 6.12
N ILE A 72 2.34 -21.11 5.53
CA ILE A 72 2.96 -22.44 5.55
C ILE A 72 3.24 -22.88 7.02
N LYS A 73 3.76 -21.97 7.86
CA LYS A 73 3.95 -22.24 9.29
C LYS A 73 2.64 -22.53 10.02
N SER A 74 1.60 -21.74 9.73
CA SER A 74 0.27 -21.93 10.33
C SER A 74 -0.36 -23.27 9.93
N LEU A 75 -0.30 -23.63 8.65
CA LEU A 75 -0.82 -24.91 8.14
C LEU A 75 -0.07 -26.13 8.71
N ALA A 76 1.23 -25.97 9.00
CA ALA A 76 2.06 -26.98 9.68
C ALA A 76 1.94 -26.93 11.21
N ASN A 77 0.94 -26.22 11.76
CA ASN A 77 0.72 -26.07 13.20
C ASN A 77 1.93 -25.54 13.97
N TYR A 78 2.69 -24.61 13.38
CA TYR A 78 3.91 -24.03 13.96
C TYR A 78 4.90 -25.09 14.44
N THR A 79 5.07 -26.14 13.62
CA THR A 79 5.95 -27.29 13.96
C THR A 79 7.35 -26.82 14.35
N LYS A 80 7.93 -27.52 15.34
CA LYS A 80 9.32 -27.32 15.79
C LYS A 80 10.33 -28.18 15.02
N ASP A 81 9.89 -28.89 13.97
CA ASP A 81 10.76 -29.72 13.13
C ASP A 81 11.89 -28.84 12.53
N ALA A 82 13.13 -29.24 12.80
CA ALA A 82 14.31 -28.48 12.36
C ALA A 82 14.46 -28.50 10.85
N SER A 83 14.15 -29.63 10.18
CA SER A 83 14.24 -29.75 8.72
C SER A 83 13.22 -28.85 8.03
N PHE A 84 11.99 -28.80 8.56
CA PHE A 84 10.94 -27.90 8.08
C PHE A 84 11.36 -26.44 8.17
N ASN A 85 11.82 -26.01 9.36
CA ASN A 85 12.17 -24.61 9.58
C ASN A 85 13.40 -24.19 8.75
N THR A 86 14.40 -25.06 8.62
CA THR A 86 15.58 -24.80 7.78
C THR A 86 15.19 -24.69 6.32
N ALA A 87 14.37 -25.62 5.80
CA ALA A 87 13.92 -25.61 4.41
C ALA A 87 13.07 -24.37 4.09
N LEU A 88 12.18 -23.96 4.99
CA LEU A 88 11.37 -22.77 4.79
C LEU A 88 12.21 -21.49 4.80
N ASN A 89 13.16 -21.38 5.72
CA ASN A 89 14.05 -20.22 5.77
C ASN A 89 14.93 -20.13 4.51
N ASN A 90 15.45 -21.26 4.02
CA ASN A 90 16.20 -21.32 2.77
C ASN A 90 15.34 -20.91 1.56
N ALA A 91 14.09 -21.41 1.50
CA ALA A 91 13.15 -21.06 0.43
C ALA A 91 12.83 -19.56 0.42
N VAL A 92 12.61 -18.95 1.59
CA VAL A 92 12.39 -17.51 1.73
C VAL A 92 13.61 -16.71 1.28
N ALA A 93 14.83 -17.13 1.68
CA ALA A 93 16.07 -16.49 1.25
C ALA A 93 16.28 -16.60 -0.28
N LYS A 94 15.97 -17.75 -0.88
CA LYS A 94 16.04 -17.95 -2.33
C LYS A 94 14.96 -17.16 -3.08
N LYS A 95 13.75 -17.02 -2.52
CA LYS A 95 12.66 -16.23 -3.10
C LYS A 95 13.07 -14.77 -3.28
N ALA A 96 13.87 -14.22 -2.36
CA ALA A 96 14.36 -12.84 -2.47
C ALA A 96 15.14 -12.55 -3.77
N ASN A 97 15.73 -13.59 -4.39
CA ASN A 97 16.54 -13.49 -5.61
C ASN A 97 15.96 -14.34 -6.79
N SER A 98 14.69 -14.74 -6.72
CA SER A 98 14.08 -15.62 -7.68
C SER A 98 12.61 -15.27 -7.94
N SER A 99 12.19 -15.31 -9.20
CA SER A 99 10.77 -15.19 -9.59
C SER A 99 9.98 -16.49 -9.37
N ALA A 100 10.62 -17.56 -8.88
CA ALA A 100 9.94 -18.82 -8.60
C ALA A 100 8.95 -18.69 -7.42
N ASP A 101 7.89 -19.46 -7.46
CA ASP A 101 6.88 -19.52 -6.41
C ASP A 101 7.46 -20.12 -5.11
N LEU A 102 7.16 -19.50 -3.97
CA LEU A 102 7.69 -19.89 -2.65
C LEU A 102 7.37 -21.33 -2.28
N ILE A 103 6.19 -21.84 -2.64
CA ILE A 103 5.76 -23.20 -2.31
C ILE A 103 6.59 -24.23 -3.07
N SER A 104 6.89 -23.95 -4.35
CA SER A 104 7.77 -24.79 -5.14
C SER A 104 9.20 -24.77 -4.61
N LEU A 105 9.73 -23.59 -4.27
CA LEU A 105 11.05 -23.46 -3.63
C LEU A 105 11.10 -24.20 -2.28
N PHE A 106 10.08 -24.09 -1.47
CA PHE A 106 10.00 -24.78 -0.17
C PHE A 106 9.98 -26.29 -0.34
N ARG A 107 9.21 -26.85 -1.29
CA ARG A 107 9.22 -28.26 -1.61
C ARG A 107 10.62 -28.75 -1.99
N ASP A 108 11.29 -28.02 -2.86
CA ASP A 108 12.62 -28.40 -3.36
C ASP A 108 13.69 -28.30 -2.27
N GLU A 109 13.62 -27.24 -1.44
CA GLU A 109 14.51 -27.09 -0.27
C GLU A 109 14.28 -28.17 0.78
N TYR A 110 13.02 -28.52 1.06
CA TYR A 110 12.72 -29.59 2.02
C TYR A 110 13.28 -30.93 1.56
N LYS A 111 13.17 -31.24 0.26
CA LYS A 111 13.76 -32.44 -0.33
C LYS A 111 15.29 -32.44 -0.27
N THR A 112 15.91 -31.26 -0.33
CA THR A 112 17.37 -31.12 -0.20
C THR A 112 17.81 -31.31 1.26
N VAL A 113 17.08 -30.75 2.23
CA VAL A 113 17.40 -30.82 3.67
C VAL A 113 17.05 -32.19 4.25
N ASN A 114 15.95 -32.81 3.79
CA ASN A 114 15.48 -34.10 4.25
C ASN A 114 15.07 -35.00 3.08
N PRO A 115 16.03 -35.67 2.40
CA PRO A 115 15.77 -36.46 1.19
C PRO A 115 14.80 -37.65 1.37
N THR A 116 14.70 -38.19 2.59
CA THR A 116 13.82 -39.33 2.93
C THR A 116 12.51 -38.91 3.56
N GLY A 117 12.39 -37.64 3.97
CA GLY A 117 11.19 -37.08 4.60
C GLY A 117 10.10 -36.81 3.58
N LYS A 118 8.84 -36.95 4.02
CA LYS A 118 7.66 -36.54 3.24
C LYS A 118 7.06 -35.27 3.84
N LEU A 119 6.59 -34.36 2.98
CA LEU A 119 5.90 -33.14 3.41
C LEU A 119 4.48 -33.40 3.93
N ALA A 120 3.78 -34.39 3.37
CA ALA A 120 2.38 -34.64 3.67
C ALA A 120 2.05 -34.79 5.17
N PRO A 121 2.83 -35.53 6.01
CA PRO A 121 2.53 -35.67 7.42
C PRO A 121 2.49 -34.34 8.21
N LEU A 122 3.27 -33.33 7.77
CA LEU A 122 3.35 -32.03 8.43
C LEU A 122 2.05 -31.22 8.27
N PHE A 123 1.30 -31.45 7.17
CA PHE A 123 0.10 -30.70 6.81
C PHE A 123 -1.21 -31.50 6.90
N ALA A 124 -1.13 -32.83 6.83
CA ALA A 124 -2.30 -33.72 6.76
C ALA A 124 -3.23 -33.55 7.97
N THR A 125 -2.68 -33.34 9.16
CA THR A 125 -3.45 -33.21 10.42
C THR A 125 -4.46 -32.05 10.36
N ARG A 126 -4.13 -30.95 9.72
CA ARG A 126 -5.03 -29.76 9.56
C ARG A 126 -5.76 -29.70 8.23
N SER A 127 -5.56 -30.66 7.34
CA SER A 127 -6.15 -30.63 6.01
C SER A 127 -7.64 -31.00 5.98
N ASN A 128 -8.25 -31.35 7.12
CA ASN A 128 -9.63 -31.87 7.21
C ASN A 128 -9.91 -33.01 6.20
N GLY A 129 -8.92 -33.90 6.03
CA GLY A 129 -9.01 -35.03 5.12
C GLY A 129 -8.74 -34.74 3.65
N LYS A 130 -8.46 -33.48 3.26
CA LYS A 130 -8.14 -33.10 1.87
C LYS A 130 -6.75 -33.61 1.44
N LEU A 131 -5.82 -33.75 2.39
CA LEU A 131 -4.49 -34.28 2.15
C LEU A 131 -4.30 -35.57 2.93
N LYS A 132 -3.94 -36.66 2.26
CA LYS A 132 -3.60 -37.93 2.92
C LYS A 132 -2.18 -37.90 3.51
N PHE A 133 -1.92 -38.63 4.58
CA PHE A 133 -0.60 -38.72 5.23
C PHE A 133 0.50 -39.29 4.33
N ASP A 134 0.12 -40.13 3.36
CA ASP A 134 1.03 -40.75 2.39
C ASP A 134 1.13 -40.07 1.05
N ALA A 135 0.48 -38.88 0.91
CA ALA A 135 0.48 -38.12 -0.33
C ALA A 135 1.91 -37.74 -0.78
N SER A 136 2.09 -37.58 -2.09
CA SER A 136 3.36 -37.12 -2.65
C SER A 136 3.65 -35.67 -2.32
N ASP A 137 4.92 -35.28 -2.38
CA ASP A 137 5.33 -33.88 -2.16
C ASP A 137 4.72 -32.94 -3.20
N ASP A 138 4.51 -33.40 -4.44
CA ASP A 138 3.83 -32.64 -5.48
C ASP A 138 2.34 -32.44 -5.18
N ALA A 139 1.65 -33.48 -4.68
CA ALA A 139 0.26 -33.36 -4.22
C ALA A 139 0.15 -32.40 -3.01
N THR A 140 1.13 -32.46 -2.11
CA THR A 140 1.21 -31.55 -0.97
C THR A 140 1.45 -30.10 -1.44
N ALA A 141 2.35 -29.87 -2.40
CA ALA A 141 2.59 -28.55 -2.98
C ALA A 141 1.34 -28.01 -3.69
N THR A 142 0.58 -28.85 -4.41
CA THR A 142 -0.71 -28.46 -5.02
C THR A 142 -1.71 -28.04 -3.96
N TYR A 143 -1.86 -28.83 -2.90
CA TYR A 143 -2.72 -28.49 -1.76
C TYR A 143 -2.30 -27.13 -1.13
N LEU A 144 -1.01 -26.91 -0.91
CA LEU A 144 -0.52 -25.63 -0.36
C LEU A 144 -0.81 -24.44 -1.30
N LYS A 145 -0.73 -24.62 -2.62
CA LYS A 145 -1.09 -23.58 -3.61
C LYS A 145 -2.58 -23.24 -3.56
N GLU A 146 -3.44 -24.24 -3.42
CA GLU A 146 -4.88 -24.01 -3.23
C GLU A 146 -5.15 -23.23 -1.93
N GLN A 147 -4.47 -23.60 -0.84
CA GLN A 147 -4.61 -22.88 0.44
C GLN A 147 -4.06 -21.46 0.34
N ALA A 148 -2.97 -21.22 -0.40
CA ALA A 148 -2.43 -19.90 -0.65
C ALA A 148 -3.41 -19.01 -1.43
N THR A 149 -4.07 -19.55 -2.46
CA THR A 149 -5.11 -18.84 -3.22
C THR A 149 -6.29 -18.47 -2.31
N GLN A 150 -6.78 -19.41 -1.50
CA GLN A 150 -7.86 -19.15 -0.55
C GLN A 150 -7.48 -18.11 0.50
N ALA A 151 -6.24 -18.17 1.01
CA ALA A 151 -5.73 -17.19 1.95
C ALA A 151 -5.61 -15.80 1.33
N PHE A 152 -5.17 -15.71 0.07
CA PHE A 152 -5.12 -14.47 -0.69
C PHE A 152 -6.51 -13.85 -0.85
N ASP A 153 -7.50 -14.62 -1.32
CA ASP A 153 -8.87 -14.15 -1.52
C ASP A 153 -9.52 -13.69 -0.21
N ASN A 154 -9.28 -14.40 0.88
CA ASN A 154 -9.74 -14.02 2.20
C ASN A 154 -9.06 -12.75 2.70
N THR A 155 -7.74 -12.63 2.53
CA THR A 155 -6.98 -11.42 2.88
C THR A 155 -7.49 -10.21 2.10
N TYR A 156 -7.70 -10.35 0.79
CA TYR A 156 -8.28 -9.29 -0.05
C TYR A 156 -9.66 -8.84 0.48
N ARG A 157 -10.54 -9.80 0.81
CA ARG A 157 -11.88 -9.51 1.32
C ARG A 157 -11.85 -8.77 2.66
N ILE A 158 -10.96 -9.21 3.56
CA ILE A 158 -10.77 -8.57 4.87
C ILE A 158 -10.21 -7.16 4.72
N LEU A 159 -9.15 -6.97 3.91
CA LEU A 159 -8.57 -5.65 3.65
C LEU A 159 -9.58 -4.71 3.01
N ARG A 160 -10.36 -5.19 2.05
CA ARG A 160 -11.44 -4.40 1.45
C ARG A 160 -12.47 -3.95 2.50
N THR A 161 -12.96 -4.88 3.33
CA THR A 161 -13.91 -4.54 4.41
C THR A 161 -13.32 -3.52 5.38
N ARG A 162 -12.04 -3.64 5.72
CA ARG A 162 -11.35 -2.67 6.58
C ARG A 162 -11.29 -1.29 5.94
N ILE A 163 -10.90 -1.23 4.68
CA ILE A 163 -10.74 0.04 3.95
C ILE A 163 -12.08 0.72 3.74
N ASP A 164 -13.13 -0.02 3.38
CA ASP A 164 -14.49 0.51 3.24
C ASP A 164 -14.98 1.16 4.55
N ARG A 165 -14.63 0.56 5.70
CA ARG A 165 -14.99 1.10 7.04
C ARG A 165 -14.08 2.24 7.50
N PHE A 166 -12.90 2.39 6.92
CA PHE A 166 -11.98 3.48 7.27
C PHE A 166 -12.56 4.87 6.96
N GLY A 167 -13.63 4.92 6.15
CA GLY A 167 -14.40 6.14 5.88
C GLY A 167 -13.81 7.02 4.78
N LEU A 168 -12.98 6.47 3.90
CA LEU A 168 -12.44 7.19 2.74
C LEU A 168 -13.46 7.23 1.60
N ALA A 169 -13.47 8.33 0.86
CA ALA A 169 -14.48 8.57 -0.16
C ALA A 169 -14.41 7.61 -1.35
N SER A 170 -13.24 7.07 -1.70
CA SER A 170 -13.08 6.20 -2.88
C SER A 170 -11.73 5.47 -2.85
N PRO A 171 -11.57 4.43 -2.03
CA PRO A 171 -10.37 3.62 -2.07
C PRO A 171 -10.33 2.76 -3.33
N ASN A 172 -9.16 2.69 -3.99
CA ASN A 172 -8.93 1.78 -5.10
C ASN A 172 -8.13 0.58 -4.61
N ILE A 173 -8.66 -0.63 -4.80
CA ILE A 173 -8.03 -1.86 -4.31
C ILE A 173 -7.94 -2.85 -5.46
N ASN A 174 -6.71 -3.10 -5.93
CA ASN A 174 -6.41 -3.97 -7.05
C ASN A 174 -5.66 -5.23 -6.59
N PRO A 175 -6.31 -6.40 -6.55
CA PRO A 175 -5.64 -7.66 -6.27
C PRO A 175 -4.93 -8.20 -7.51
N ASP A 176 -3.70 -8.70 -7.34
CA ASP A 176 -2.98 -9.52 -8.32
C ASP A 176 -2.67 -10.89 -7.71
N PRO A 177 -3.56 -11.89 -7.88
CA PRO A 177 -3.38 -13.22 -7.32
C PRO A 177 -2.14 -13.94 -7.84
N ASN A 178 -1.72 -13.64 -9.08
CA ASN A 178 -0.56 -14.30 -9.70
C ASN A 178 0.76 -13.90 -9.03
N LYS A 179 0.83 -12.65 -8.57
CA LYS A 179 1.99 -12.12 -7.84
C LYS A 179 1.82 -12.21 -6.32
N GLY A 180 0.63 -12.54 -5.82
CA GLY A 180 0.32 -12.56 -4.39
C GLY A 180 0.30 -11.17 -3.74
N ILE A 181 0.05 -10.10 -4.52
CA ILE A 181 0.07 -8.71 -4.07
C ILE A 181 -1.31 -8.06 -4.17
N ILE A 182 -1.56 -7.12 -3.27
CA ILE A 182 -2.77 -6.28 -3.24
C ILE A 182 -2.31 -4.82 -3.23
N SER A 183 -2.59 -4.08 -4.30
CA SER A 183 -2.31 -2.65 -4.39
C SER A 183 -3.50 -1.86 -3.90
N ILE A 184 -3.27 -0.94 -2.97
CA ILE A 184 -4.27 -0.14 -2.27
C ILE A 184 -3.91 1.33 -2.43
N GLU A 185 -4.80 2.12 -3.05
CA GLU A 185 -4.62 3.55 -3.21
C GLU A 185 -5.67 4.28 -2.38
N LEU A 186 -5.20 5.14 -1.49
CA LEU A 186 -5.99 5.89 -0.53
C LEU A 186 -5.79 7.38 -0.75
N ALA A 187 -6.55 7.94 -1.70
CA ALA A 187 -6.49 9.35 -2.01
C ALA A 187 -7.05 10.21 -0.85
N GLY A 188 -6.42 11.35 -0.59
CA GLY A 188 -6.86 12.31 0.42
C GLY A 188 -6.55 11.93 1.88
N VAL A 189 -5.79 10.87 2.14
CA VAL A 189 -5.38 10.47 3.49
C VAL A 189 -4.27 11.38 4.02
N ASN A 190 -4.46 11.92 5.22
CA ASN A 190 -3.47 12.74 5.91
C ASN A 190 -2.70 11.98 7.00
N ASP A 191 -3.33 10.99 7.65
CA ASP A 191 -2.78 10.21 8.76
C ASP A 191 -2.22 8.86 8.25
N LYS A 192 -0.97 8.90 7.84
CA LYS A 192 -0.26 7.78 7.20
C LYS A 192 0.03 6.63 8.17
N GLU A 193 0.43 6.97 9.39
CA GLU A 193 0.78 6.00 10.42
C GLU A 193 -0.43 5.16 10.84
N ARG A 194 -1.57 5.82 10.96
CA ARG A 194 -2.85 5.15 11.23
C ARG A 194 -3.20 4.17 10.12
N VAL A 195 -3.05 4.57 8.85
CA VAL A 195 -3.31 3.68 7.70
C VAL A 195 -2.37 2.48 7.71
N ARG A 196 -1.07 2.73 7.89
CA ARG A 196 -0.05 1.67 7.94
C ARG A 196 -0.37 0.66 9.05
N SER A 197 -0.59 1.15 10.26
CA SER A 197 -0.97 0.32 11.41
C SER A 197 -2.26 -0.47 11.16
N TYR A 198 -3.26 0.17 10.55
CA TYR A 198 -4.56 -0.44 10.28
C TYR A 198 -4.50 -1.54 9.21
N LEU A 199 -3.70 -1.34 8.16
CA LEU A 199 -3.52 -2.33 7.09
C LEU A 199 -2.64 -3.51 7.51
N GLN A 200 -1.56 -3.25 8.27
CA GLN A 200 -0.63 -4.29 8.71
C GLN A 200 -1.13 -5.12 9.89
N SER A 201 -2.11 -4.62 10.64
CA SER A 201 -2.67 -5.37 11.77
C SER A 201 -3.22 -6.71 11.29
N THR A 202 -2.69 -7.80 11.83
CA THR A 202 -3.19 -9.15 11.53
C THR A 202 -4.53 -9.42 12.19
N ALA A 203 -4.95 -8.57 13.14
CA ALA A 203 -6.10 -8.76 14.02
C ALA A 203 -6.08 -10.10 14.75
N ASN A 204 -4.90 -10.59 15.08
CA ASN A 204 -4.75 -11.82 15.84
C ASN A 204 -5.06 -11.55 17.30
N LEU A 205 -6.35 -11.49 17.61
CA LEU A 205 -6.84 -11.36 18.99
C LEU A 205 -6.72 -12.68 19.71
N GLN A 206 -6.13 -12.65 20.90
CA GLN A 206 -5.87 -13.83 21.71
C GLN A 206 -6.14 -13.50 23.19
N PHE A 207 -6.67 -14.49 23.91
CA PHE A 207 -6.95 -14.38 25.33
C PHE A 207 -6.11 -15.39 26.10
N PHE A 208 -5.35 -14.88 27.08
CA PHE A 208 -4.41 -15.69 27.83
C PHE A 208 -4.60 -15.51 29.33
N GLU A 209 -4.39 -16.57 30.07
CA GLU A 209 -4.13 -16.45 31.49
C GLU A 209 -2.77 -15.80 31.76
N VAL A 210 -2.60 -15.17 32.89
CA VAL A 210 -1.38 -14.42 33.25
C VAL A 210 -0.76 -15.00 34.51
N TYR A 211 0.56 -15.17 34.50
CA TYR A 211 1.33 -15.41 35.71
C TYR A 211 1.53 -14.09 36.47
N THR A 212 1.16 -14.06 37.73
CA THR A 212 1.37 -12.92 38.63
C THR A 212 2.32 -13.29 39.75
N PHE A 213 2.75 -12.33 40.56
CA PHE A 213 3.54 -12.60 41.76
C PHE A 213 2.76 -13.29 42.89
N GLU A 214 1.50 -13.64 42.70
CA GLU A 214 0.78 -14.59 43.56
C GLU A 214 1.38 -16.00 43.50
N ASN A 215 1.93 -16.37 42.33
CA ASN A 215 2.56 -17.67 42.14
C ASN A 215 4.01 -17.67 42.67
N LYS A 216 4.24 -18.40 43.76
CA LYS A 216 5.55 -18.48 44.43
C LYS A 216 6.64 -19.10 43.57
N ASP A 217 6.30 -20.07 42.72
CA ASP A 217 7.26 -20.71 41.81
C ASP A 217 7.72 -19.72 40.72
N PHE A 218 6.82 -18.85 40.25
CA PHE A 218 7.15 -17.82 39.34
C PHE A 218 8.07 -16.73 39.99
N GLN A 219 7.81 -16.35 41.26
CA GLN A 219 8.69 -15.44 42.00
C GLN A 219 10.10 -16.03 42.16
N ALA A 220 10.18 -17.31 42.54
CA ALA A 220 11.47 -18.02 42.65
C ALA A 220 12.19 -18.11 41.30
N GLY A 221 11.44 -18.31 40.22
CA GLY A 221 11.93 -18.35 38.85
C GLY A 221 12.61 -17.02 38.43
N ILE A 222 12.01 -15.85 38.74
CA ILE A 222 12.60 -14.53 38.45
C ILE A 222 13.95 -14.36 39.15
N LEU A 223 14.04 -14.72 40.42
CA LEU A 223 15.30 -14.62 41.21
C LEU A 223 16.37 -15.58 40.70
N ALA A 224 15.97 -16.81 40.34
CA ALA A 224 16.86 -17.78 39.73
C ALA A 224 17.36 -17.40 38.35
N ALA A 225 16.48 -16.75 37.54
CA ALA A 225 16.84 -16.22 36.23
C ALA A 225 17.85 -15.10 36.35
N ASP A 226 17.65 -14.12 37.25
CA ASP A 226 18.59 -13.05 37.49
C ASP A 226 20.00 -13.56 37.82
N LYS A 227 20.10 -14.54 38.70
CA LYS A 227 21.37 -15.22 39.04
C LYS A 227 21.99 -15.98 37.84
N ALA A 228 21.16 -16.60 37.02
CA ALA A 228 21.64 -17.30 35.82
C ALA A 228 22.22 -16.33 34.79
N ILE A 229 21.60 -15.17 34.59
CA ILE A 229 22.12 -14.11 33.74
C ILE A 229 23.44 -13.56 34.29
N GLU A 230 23.50 -13.29 35.61
CA GLU A 230 24.69 -12.79 36.27
C GLU A 230 25.86 -13.81 36.11
N ALA A 231 25.62 -15.10 36.26
CA ALA A 231 26.60 -16.17 36.06
C ALA A 231 27.07 -16.22 34.58
N SER A 232 26.15 -16.09 33.61
CA SER A 232 26.47 -16.10 32.19
C SER A 232 27.33 -14.88 31.79
N LEU A 233 27.00 -13.70 32.30
CA LEU A 233 27.77 -12.48 32.03
C LEU A 233 29.17 -12.52 32.65
N ASN A 234 29.31 -13.10 33.83
CA ASN A 234 30.59 -13.26 34.52
C ASN A 234 31.45 -14.40 33.94
N GLY A 235 30.83 -15.46 33.38
CA GLY A 235 31.54 -16.54 32.70
C GLY A 235 32.05 -16.20 31.32
N MET A 236 31.58 -15.13 30.68
CA MET A 236 32.11 -14.60 29.42
C MET A 236 33.33 -13.67 29.59
N THR A 237 33.71 -13.31 30.82
CA THR A 237 34.92 -12.55 31.09
C THR A 237 36.09 -13.49 31.13
N ASP A 238 37.06 -13.33 30.22
CA ASP A 238 38.31 -14.07 30.06
C ASP A 238 38.99 -14.36 31.42
N THR A 239 39.34 -15.61 31.68
CA THR A 239 39.98 -16.12 32.90
C THR A 239 41.42 -15.61 33.10
N THR A 240 41.93 -14.68 32.28
CA THR A 240 43.31 -14.16 32.29
C THR A 240 43.47 -12.72 32.76
N ALA A 241 42.36 -11.97 32.99
CA ALA A 241 42.44 -10.62 33.56
C ALA A 241 42.13 -10.61 35.04
N LYS A 242 42.99 -9.98 35.87
CA LYS A 242 42.71 -9.68 37.28
C LYS A 242 41.29 -9.19 37.44
N ALA A 243 40.53 -9.83 38.37
CA ALA A 243 39.15 -9.52 38.66
C ALA A 243 38.93 -7.99 38.81
N ASP A 244 38.34 -7.40 37.79
CA ASP A 244 38.00 -5.99 37.79
C ASP A 244 36.71 -5.86 38.60
N THR A 245 36.82 -5.50 39.86
CA THR A 245 35.71 -5.37 40.83
C THR A 245 34.64 -4.40 40.33
N THR A 246 35.00 -3.47 39.46
CA THR A 246 34.04 -2.53 38.81
C THR A 246 33.14 -3.24 37.78
N LYS A 247 33.64 -4.21 37.02
CA LYS A 247 32.85 -4.99 36.07
C LYS A 247 31.92 -6.01 36.77
N ALA A 248 32.40 -6.63 37.86
CA ALA A 248 31.61 -7.52 38.68
C ALA A 248 30.42 -6.82 39.36
N LEU A 249 30.61 -5.57 39.80
CA LEU A 249 29.54 -4.70 40.32
C LEU A 249 28.54 -4.24 39.21
N ALA A 250 29.02 -4.04 38.01
CA ALA A 250 28.18 -3.68 36.86
C ALA A 250 27.26 -4.86 36.43
N ASN A 251 27.68 -6.09 36.60
CA ASN A 251 26.91 -7.29 36.21
C ASN A 251 25.97 -7.82 37.31
N LYS A 252 25.92 -7.17 38.48
CA LYS A 252 25.08 -7.60 39.61
C LYS A 252 23.61 -7.30 39.33
N ASN A 253 22.74 -8.30 39.50
CA ASN A 253 21.30 -8.21 39.31
C ASN A 253 20.87 -7.64 37.94
N PRO A 254 21.30 -8.21 36.82
CA PRO A 254 21.10 -7.63 35.49
C PRO A 254 19.62 -7.52 35.10
N LEU A 255 18.81 -8.54 35.45
CA LEU A 255 17.38 -8.54 35.17
C LEU A 255 16.63 -7.51 36.01
N LEU A 256 16.97 -7.39 37.30
CA LEU A 256 16.37 -6.40 38.19
C LEU A 256 16.74 -4.94 37.84
N ARG A 257 17.80 -4.71 37.08
CA ARG A 257 18.17 -3.39 36.55
C ARG A 257 17.45 -3.06 35.26
N THR A 258 17.16 -4.08 34.45
CA THR A 258 16.49 -3.92 33.14
C THR A 258 15.00 -3.81 33.29
N VAL A 259 14.43 -4.46 34.29
CA VAL A 259 12.98 -4.49 34.59
C VAL A 259 12.74 -3.94 36.00
N GLN A 260 11.89 -2.91 36.09
CA GLN A 260 11.34 -2.46 37.37
C GLN A 260 10.12 -3.32 37.71
N PHE A 261 10.29 -4.31 38.57
CA PHE A 261 9.21 -5.22 38.96
C PHE A 261 8.16 -4.53 39.82
N THR A 262 6.88 -4.89 39.57
CA THR A 262 5.75 -4.39 40.35
C THR A 262 5.71 -5.05 41.73
N GLN A 263 5.22 -4.29 42.74
CA GLN A 263 5.02 -4.81 44.08
C GLN A 263 3.51 -5.05 44.32
N PRO A 264 3.13 -6.13 45.02
CA PRO A 264 1.77 -6.32 45.44
C PRO A 264 1.36 -5.17 46.40
N PHE A 265 0.15 -4.70 46.26
CA PHE A 265 -0.38 -3.66 47.11
C PHE A 265 -1.61 -4.14 47.91
N GLN A 266 -1.78 -3.63 49.11
CA GLN A 266 -2.91 -4.00 49.97
C GLN A 266 -4.12 -3.18 49.55
N GLY A 267 -5.18 -3.84 49.10
CA GLY A 267 -6.46 -3.23 48.76
C GLY A 267 -7.21 -2.73 50.00
N LYS A 268 -8.26 -1.92 49.80
CA LYS A 268 -9.09 -1.38 50.87
C LYS A 268 -9.72 -2.43 51.81
N ASN A 269 -9.83 -3.67 51.34
CA ASN A 269 -10.39 -4.80 52.10
C ASN A 269 -9.31 -5.64 52.82
N GLY A 270 -8.07 -5.16 52.92
CA GLY A 270 -6.97 -5.86 53.58
C GLY A 270 -6.36 -7.02 52.82
N GLN A 271 -6.90 -7.38 51.62
CA GLN A 271 -6.36 -8.39 50.75
C GLN A 271 -5.25 -7.82 49.87
N TYR A 272 -4.21 -8.65 49.62
CA TYR A 272 -3.17 -8.28 48.67
C TYR A 272 -3.68 -8.44 47.22
N THR A 273 -3.50 -7.40 46.45
CA THR A 273 -3.76 -7.40 45.01
C THR A 273 -2.44 -7.52 44.26
N PHE A 274 -2.36 -8.44 43.34
CA PHE A 274 -1.19 -8.67 42.50
C PHE A 274 -1.48 -8.09 41.11
N PRO A 275 -0.73 -7.06 40.67
CA PRO A 275 -0.90 -6.51 39.34
C PRO A 275 -0.73 -7.58 38.25
N ALA A 276 -1.42 -7.38 37.14
CA ALA A 276 -1.24 -8.23 35.94
C ALA A 276 0.13 -7.99 35.30
N GLU A 277 0.60 -6.74 35.33
CA GLU A 277 1.93 -6.34 34.92
C GLU A 277 2.96 -6.83 35.92
N ILE A 278 3.91 -7.64 35.49
CA ILE A 278 4.99 -8.11 36.36
C ILE A 278 6.07 -7.04 36.57
N GLY A 279 6.15 -6.05 35.66
CA GLY A 279 7.12 -4.95 35.74
C GLY A 279 7.03 -4.01 34.54
N TYR A 280 7.95 -3.08 34.52
CA TYR A 280 8.10 -2.07 33.46
C TYR A 280 9.55 -2.04 32.97
N THR A 281 9.73 -1.85 31.67
CA THR A 281 11.06 -1.72 31.04
C THR A 281 11.08 -0.55 30.07
N LEU A 282 12.26 0.00 29.82
CA LEU A 282 12.41 1.06 28.79
C LEU A 282 12.49 0.43 27.40
N LYS A 283 11.89 1.09 26.42
CA LYS A 283 11.90 0.65 25.02
C LYS A 283 13.32 0.37 24.48
N LYS A 284 14.30 1.18 24.88
CA LYS A 284 15.73 1.00 24.53
C LYS A 284 16.37 -0.27 25.09
N ASP A 285 15.83 -0.79 26.21
CA ASP A 285 16.38 -1.95 26.92
C ASP A 285 15.72 -3.27 26.50
N THR A 286 14.69 -3.23 25.65
CA THR A 286 13.94 -4.42 25.19
C THR A 286 14.82 -5.42 24.45
N ALA A 287 15.76 -4.99 23.62
CA ALA A 287 16.69 -5.87 22.92
C ALA A 287 17.56 -6.66 23.90
N THR A 288 18.12 -5.99 24.92
CA THR A 288 18.91 -6.61 25.98
C THR A 288 18.08 -7.57 26.80
N LEU A 289 16.87 -7.17 27.20
CA LEU A 289 15.95 -8.02 27.95
C LEU A 289 15.57 -9.28 27.17
N ASN A 290 15.24 -9.16 25.89
CA ASN A 290 14.94 -10.30 25.03
C ASN A 290 16.13 -11.26 24.91
N ALA A 291 17.36 -10.72 24.78
CA ALA A 291 18.56 -11.55 24.76
C ALA A 291 18.74 -12.32 26.07
N TYR A 292 18.52 -11.68 27.22
CA TYR A 292 18.58 -12.36 28.51
C TYR A 292 17.54 -13.46 28.67
N LEU A 293 16.29 -13.18 28.30
CA LEU A 293 15.19 -14.14 28.40
C LEU A 293 15.29 -15.31 27.41
N ALA A 294 16.07 -15.15 26.33
CA ALA A 294 16.32 -16.19 25.33
C ALA A 294 17.40 -17.17 25.74
N LEU A 295 18.23 -16.85 26.77
CA LEU A 295 19.28 -17.77 27.26
C LEU A 295 18.67 -19.10 27.75
N PRO A 296 19.19 -20.28 27.32
CA PRO A 296 18.67 -21.57 27.71
C PRO A 296 18.63 -21.78 29.25
N GLU A 297 19.66 -21.28 29.94
CA GLU A 297 19.79 -21.35 31.39
C GLU A 297 18.71 -20.53 32.10
N VAL A 298 18.30 -19.42 31.53
CA VAL A 298 17.22 -18.55 32.01
C VAL A 298 15.87 -19.15 31.69
N ARG A 299 15.69 -19.64 30.46
CA ARG A 299 14.44 -20.26 30.02
C ARG A 299 14.08 -21.47 30.85
N SER A 300 15.06 -22.25 31.32
CA SER A 300 14.87 -23.42 32.18
C SER A 300 14.36 -23.09 33.60
N LYS A 301 14.38 -21.81 34.01
CA LYS A 301 13.90 -21.37 35.34
C LYS A 301 12.40 -21.06 35.35
N PHE A 302 11.76 -21.06 34.18
CA PHE A 302 10.35 -20.78 34.02
C PHE A 302 9.57 -21.95 33.48
N PRO A 303 8.26 -22.02 33.73
CA PRO A 303 7.40 -23.02 33.09
C PRO A 303 7.53 -23.01 31.56
N ALA A 304 7.43 -24.18 30.93
CA ALA A 304 7.59 -24.34 29.48
C ALA A 304 6.56 -23.52 28.68
N ASN A 305 5.37 -23.33 29.25
CA ASN A 305 4.26 -22.60 28.66
C ASN A 305 4.21 -21.10 29.04
N LEU A 306 5.28 -20.54 29.64
CA LEU A 306 5.38 -19.13 29.95
C LEU A 306 6.02 -18.39 28.78
N VAL A 307 5.40 -17.26 28.36
CA VAL A 307 5.94 -16.33 27.35
C VAL A 307 5.86 -14.91 27.91
N PHE A 308 6.96 -14.16 27.80
CA PHE A 308 6.95 -12.74 28.14
C PHE A 308 6.45 -11.91 26.95
N MET A 309 5.51 -11.00 27.23
CA MET A 309 4.98 -10.08 26.22
C MET A 309 4.96 -8.64 26.77
N TYR A 310 5.19 -7.69 25.87
CA TYR A 310 5.11 -6.27 26.20
C TYR A 310 3.68 -5.77 26.05
N GLY A 311 3.31 -4.82 26.89
CA GLY A 311 2.03 -4.14 26.76
C GLY A 311 2.12 -2.89 25.92
N LYS A 312 0.95 -2.39 25.52
CA LYS A 312 0.81 -1.13 24.81
C LYS A 312 1.20 0.04 25.73
N VAL A 313 1.91 1.04 25.17
CA VAL A 313 2.20 2.28 25.89
C VAL A 313 0.89 3.06 26.06
N GLU A 314 0.53 3.36 27.28
CA GLU A 314 -0.73 4.06 27.60
C GLU A 314 -0.60 5.58 27.66
N SER A 315 0.62 6.13 27.62
CA SER A 315 0.90 7.53 27.88
C SER A 315 1.50 8.26 26.69
N GLU A 316 0.92 9.41 26.35
CA GLU A 316 1.50 10.37 25.40
C GLU A 316 2.50 11.35 26.10
N ASP A 317 2.65 11.25 27.42
CA ASP A 317 3.61 12.07 28.17
C ASP A 317 5.04 11.74 27.73
N PRO A 318 5.84 12.75 27.33
CA PRO A 318 7.23 12.55 26.91
C PRO A 318 8.11 11.80 27.91
N LYS A 319 7.76 11.81 29.20
CA LYS A 319 8.51 11.12 30.27
C LYS A 319 8.20 9.62 30.37
N THR A 320 7.03 9.18 29.94
CA THR A 320 6.53 7.81 30.13
C THR A 320 6.22 7.10 28.82
N LYS A 321 6.28 7.78 27.67
CA LYS A 321 6.04 7.21 26.34
C LYS A 321 6.99 6.07 25.95
N ASP A 322 8.16 5.99 26.58
CA ASP A 322 9.16 4.96 26.30
C ASP A 322 9.18 3.85 27.35
N VAL A 323 8.21 3.84 28.29
CA VAL A 323 8.06 2.81 29.31
C VAL A 323 7.03 1.79 28.85
N LEU A 324 7.47 0.54 28.75
CA LEU A 324 6.65 -0.60 28.30
C LEU A 324 6.30 -1.48 29.53
N PRO A 325 5.01 -1.77 29.77
CA PRO A 325 4.63 -2.79 30.74
C PRO A 325 5.03 -4.18 30.23
N LEU A 326 5.46 -5.06 31.12
CA LEU A 326 5.85 -6.43 30.86
C LEU A 326 4.88 -7.39 31.53
N TYR A 327 4.41 -8.38 30.78
CA TYR A 327 3.48 -9.41 31.24
C TYR A 327 4.10 -10.79 31.10
N ALA A 328 3.73 -11.70 31.98
CA ALA A 328 4.08 -13.12 31.92
C ALA A 328 2.84 -13.92 31.52
N ILE A 329 2.76 -14.28 30.26
CA ILE A 329 1.60 -14.91 29.62
C ILE A 329 1.70 -16.43 29.71
N LYS A 330 0.58 -17.09 30.02
CA LYS A 330 0.46 -18.54 30.07
C LYS A 330 -0.18 -19.04 28.76
N THR A 331 0.60 -19.77 27.97
CA THR A 331 0.15 -20.38 26.71
C THR A 331 -0.29 -21.83 26.92
N LEU A 332 -0.96 -22.42 25.94
CA LEU A 332 -1.09 -23.85 25.83
C LEU A 332 0.28 -24.50 25.51
N ASP A 333 0.39 -25.82 25.63
CA ASP A 333 1.66 -26.57 25.41
C ASP A 333 2.22 -26.39 23.99
N ASN A 334 1.36 -26.12 23.03
CA ASN A 334 1.73 -25.80 21.64
C ASN A 334 2.10 -24.32 21.41
N GLY A 335 2.05 -23.48 22.46
CA GLY A 335 2.35 -22.04 22.38
C GLY A 335 1.19 -21.17 21.89
N THR A 336 -0.02 -21.72 21.69
CA THR A 336 -1.21 -20.99 21.25
C THR A 336 -2.05 -20.48 22.43
N ALA A 337 -3.00 -19.59 22.12
CA ALA A 337 -4.02 -19.14 23.07
C ALA A 337 -5.11 -20.21 23.25
N GLU A 338 -5.78 -20.19 24.39
CA GLU A 338 -6.94 -21.04 24.62
C GLU A 338 -8.18 -20.53 23.88
N LEU A 339 -8.30 -19.20 23.72
CA LEU A 339 -9.36 -18.55 22.95
C LEU A 339 -8.73 -17.55 21.99
N GLU A 340 -9.07 -17.67 20.70
CA GLU A 340 -8.63 -16.79 19.62
C GLU A 340 -9.78 -15.94 19.09
N GLY A 341 -9.45 -14.84 18.40
CA GLY A 341 -10.37 -13.86 17.85
C GLY A 341 -11.32 -14.40 16.78
N ASP A 342 -11.05 -15.57 16.21
CA ASP A 342 -11.92 -16.25 15.24
C ASP A 342 -13.32 -16.55 15.83
N HIS A 343 -13.44 -16.55 17.15
CA HIS A 343 -14.68 -16.72 17.90
C HIS A 343 -15.38 -15.40 18.29
N VAL A 344 -14.85 -14.25 17.86
CA VAL A 344 -15.51 -12.95 18.04
C VAL A 344 -16.50 -12.75 16.89
N ALA A 345 -17.79 -12.75 17.21
CA ALA A 345 -18.85 -12.58 16.21
C ALA A 345 -19.05 -11.11 15.81
N ASN A 346 -18.99 -10.20 16.79
CA ASN A 346 -19.16 -8.75 16.60
C ASN A 346 -18.30 -7.97 17.57
N ALA A 347 -17.82 -6.82 17.14
CA ALA A 347 -17.15 -5.86 18.00
C ALA A 347 -17.59 -4.43 17.66
N ALA A 348 -17.83 -3.60 18.68
CA ALA A 348 -18.23 -2.20 18.51
C ALA A 348 -17.61 -1.32 19.60
N GLN A 349 -17.34 -0.08 19.27
CA GLN A 349 -16.98 0.91 20.26
C GLN A 349 -18.22 1.22 21.15
N ASP A 350 -18.01 1.30 22.45
CA ASP A 350 -19.03 1.58 23.44
C ASP A 350 -18.42 2.41 24.60
N PHE A 351 -19.17 2.65 25.63
CA PHE A 351 -18.71 3.29 26.86
C PHE A 351 -18.90 2.35 28.05
N ASP A 352 -17.95 2.37 28.97
CA ASP A 352 -18.07 1.63 30.22
C ASP A 352 -19.07 2.32 31.17
N GLU A 353 -19.39 1.66 32.28
CA GLU A 353 -20.29 2.22 33.32
C GLU A 353 -19.82 3.55 33.90
N ARG A 354 -18.57 3.91 33.75
CA ARG A 354 -17.95 5.15 34.19
C ARG A 354 -17.86 6.21 33.09
N GLY A 355 -18.44 5.92 31.89
CA GLY A 355 -18.40 6.80 30.73
C GLY A 355 -17.05 6.87 30.01
N LYS A 356 -16.10 5.96 30.30
CA LYS A 356 -14.87 5.86 29.56
C LYS A 356 -15.08 5.05 28.28
N VAL A 357 -14.33 5.40 27.25
CA VAL A 357 -14.36 4.68 25.98
C VAL A 357 -13.91 3.23 26.16
N ALA A 358 -14.69 2.29 25.65
CA ALA A 358 -14.46 0.86 25.72
C ALA A 358 -14.84 0.18 24.39
N ILE A 359 -14.49 -1.09 24.24
CA ILE A 359 -14.84 -1.90 23.08
C ILE A 359 -15.68 -3.05 23.58
N LYS A 360 -16.93 -3.11 23.15
CA LYS A 360 -17.83 -4.22 23.40
C LYS A 360 -17.66 -5.29 22.33
N MET A 361 -17.60 -6.55 22.71
CA MET A 361 -17.52 -7.67 21.80
C MET A 361 -18.45 -8.80 22.23
N ASN A 362 -18.96 -9.53 21.25
CA ASN A 362 -19.79 -10.71 21.43
C ASN A 362 -19.11 -11.89 20.77
N MET A 363 -19.13 -13.03 21.47
CA MET A 363 -18.54 -14.28 20.98
C MET A 363 -19.60 -15.17 20.33
N ASP A 364 -19.17 -16.04 19.42
CA ASP A 364 -19.98 -17.12 18.89
C ASP A 364 -20.28 -18.19 19.97
N LYS A 365 -21.03 -19.22 19.64
CA LYS A 365 -21.44 -20.25 20.58
C LYS A 365 -20.25 -21.02 21.19
N LEU A 366 -19.24 -21.31 20.38
CA LEU A 366 -18.05 -22.04 20.83
C LEU A 366 -17.16 -21.13 21.68
N GLY A 367 -16.92 -19.92 21.24
CA GLY A 367 -16.19 -18.90 22.00
C GLY A 367 -16.86 -18.60 23.34
N THR A 368 -18.18 -18.47 23.37
CA THR A 368 -18.96 -18.30 24.62
C THR A 368 -18.71 -19.43 25.63
N SER A 369 -18.66 -20.69 25.15
CA SER A 369 -18.39 -21.86 26.02
C SER A 369 -16.96 -21.85 26.55
N ILE A 370 -15.96 -21.56 25.71
CA ILE A 370 -14.54 -21.50 26.10
C ILE A 370 -14.33 -20.33 27.07
N TRP A 371 -14.86 -19.14 26.74
CA TRP A 371 -14.74 -17.93 27.54
C TRP A 371 -15.41 -18.08 28.91
N GLY A 372 -16.60 -18.71 28.94
CA GLY A 372 -17.28 -19.02 30.20
C GLY A 372 -16.43 -19.91 31.12
N LYS A 373 -15.80 -20.95 30.61
CA LYS A 373 -14.89 -21.80 31.37
C LYS A 373 -13.65 -21.05 31.84
N MET A 374 -13.03 -20.28 30.94
CA MET A 374 -11.82 -19.50 31.22
C MET A 374 -12.07 -18.44 32.30
N THR A 375 -13.16 -17.68 32.20
CA THR A 375 -13.52 -16.67 33.21
C THR A 375 -13.93 -17.29 34.54
N THR A 376 -14.64 -18.43 34.54
CA THR A 376 -15.04 -19.12 35.78
C THR A 376 -13.83 -19.56 36.62
N ARG A 377 -12.77 -20.07 35.98
CA ARG A 377 -11.56 -20.53 36.74
C ARG A 377 -10.60 -19.40 37.09
N ASN A 378 -10.80 -18.19 36.52
CA ASN A 378 -9.95 -17.03 36.73
C ASN A 378 -10.68 -15.90 37.48
N ILE A 379 -11.75 -16.17 38.23
CA ILE A 379 -12.41 -15.14 39.06
C ILE A 379 -11.37 -14.57 40.04
N GLY A 380 -11.27 -13.25 40.09
CA GLY A 380 -10.30 -12.51 40.89
C GLY A 380 -8.90 -12.42 40.27
N LYS A 381 -8.63 -13.09 39.14
CA LYS A 381 -7.34 -13.09 38.43
C LYS A 381 -7.42 -12.36 37.11
N PRO A 382 -6.30 -11.82 36.61
CA PRO A 382 -6.28 -11.13 35.32
C PRO A 382 -6.30 -12.12 34.15
N ILE A 383 -6.98 -11.72 33.06
CA ILE A 383 -6.89 -12.34 31.73
C ILE A 383 -6.34 -11.30 30.77
N ALA A 384 -5.23 -11.62 30.12
CA ALA A 384 -4.62 -10.73 29.14
C ALA A 384 -5.35 -10.81 27.80
N ILE A 385 -5.65 -9.65 27.25
CA ILE A 385 -6.18 -9.44 25.92
C ILE A 385 -5.03 -8.99 25.03
N VAL A 386 -4.58 -9.89 24.17
CA VAL A 386 -3.41 -9.71 23.31
C VAL A 386 -3.86 -9.54 21.88
N LEU A 387 -3.33 -8.54 21.21
CA LEU A 387 -3.54 -8.32 19.78
C LEU A 387 -2.17 -8.17 19.11
N ASP A 388 -1.89 -9.02 18.13
CA ASP A 388 -0.63 -9.01 17.39
C ASP A 388 0.62 -9.06 18.29
N ASN A 389 0.61 -9.93 19.32
CA ASN A 389 1.66 -10.12 20.32
C ASN A 389 1.91 -8.91 21.27
N ILE A 390 1.01 -7.94 21.30
CA ILE A 390 1.03 -6.82 22.24
C ILE A 390 -0.14 -6.96 23.20
N VAL A 391 0.12 -6.88 24.50
CA VAL A 391 -0.94 -6.89 25.52
C VAL A 391 -1.62 -5.51 25.54
N TYR A 392 -2.90 -5.48 25.16
CA TYR A 392 -3.69 -4.25 25.13
C TYR A 392 -4.31 -3.93 26.50
N SER A 393 -4.74 -4.96 27.20
CA SER A 393 -5.20 -4.84 28.59
C SER A 393 -5.19 -6.22 29.27
N ALA A 394 -5.16 -6.22 30.58
CA ALA A 394 -5.27 -7.45 31.38
C ALA A 394 -6.19 -7.22 32.60
N PRO A 395 -7.52 -7.05 32.37
CA PRO A 395 -8.47 -6.81 33.44
C PRO A 395 -8.64 -8.04 34.34
N ASN A 396 -8.89 -7.80 35.63
CA ASN A 396 -9.30 -8.85 36.55
C ASN A 396 -10.74 -9.29 36.23
N VAL A 397 -10.97 -10.57 36.27
CA VAL A 397 -12.29 -11.18 36.11
C VAL A 397 -13.09 -10.98 37.40
N ASN A 398 -14.16 -10.19 37.37
CA ASN A 398 -15.02 -10.00 38.53
C ASN A 398 -15.96 -11.20 38.74
N ASP A 399 -16.59 -11.64 37.65
CA ASP A 399 -17.57 -12.72 37.62
C ASP A 399 -17.39 -13.60 36.40
N ALA A 400 -17.96 -14.82 36.44
CA ALA A 400 -17.95 -15.72 35.28
C ALA A 400 -18.81 -15.14 34.14
N ILE A 401 -18.23 -15.02 32.95
CA ILE A 401 -18.90 -14.46 31.77
C ILE A 401 -19.41 -15.59 30.89
N THR A 402 -20.61 -16.05 31.16
CA THR A 402 -21.25 -17.18 30.42
C THR A 402 -22.10 -16.77 29.25
N THR A 403 -22.34 -15.46 29.08
CA THR A 403 -23.18 -14.90 28.00
C THR A 403 -22.42 -14.65 26.69
N GLY A 404 -21.10 -14.72 26.72
CA GLY A 404 -20.24 -14.36 25.58
C GLY A 404 -20.08 -12.88 25.30
N ASN A 405 -20.77 -12.01 26.08
CA ASN A 405 -20.65 -10.56 25.99
C ASN A 405 -19.47 -10.10 26.84
N SER A 406 -18.53 -9.44 26.25
CA SER A 406 -17.33 -8.94 26.94
C SER A 406 -17.02 -7.52 26.54
N GLN A 407 -16.30 -6.83 27.42
CA GLN A 407 -15.90 -5.44 27.21
C GLN A 407 -14.40 -5.30 27.45
N ILE A 408 -13.71 -4.71 26.48
CA ILE A 408 -12.29 -4.35 26.62
C ILE A 408 -12.25 -2.92 27.12
N SER A 409 -11.84 -2.73 28.35
CA SER A 409 -11.64 -1.42 28.97
C SER A 409 -10.16 -1.04 28.92
N GLY A 410 -9.87 0.23 28.69
CA GLY A 410 -8.51 0.77 28.64
C GLY A 410 -8.53 2.29 28.45
N ASN A 411 -7.35 2.89 28.37
CA ASN A 411 -7.24 4.34 28.11
C ASN A 411 -7.25 4.59 26.60
N TYR A 412 -8.40 4.38 25.95
CA TYR A 412 -8.56 4.54 24.50
C TYR A 412 -9.10 5.95 24.18
N SER A 413 -8.55 6.54 23.10
CA SER A 413 -9.30 7.62 22.43
C SER A 413 -10.50 7.01 21.69
N LEU A 414 -11.54 7.80 21.44
CA LEU A 414 -12.72 7.35 20.69
C LEU A 414 -12.32 6.74 19.33
N LYS A 415 -11.42 7.41 18.64
CA LYS A 415 -10.91 7.01 17.32
C LYS A 415 -10.15 5.68 17.37
N THR A 416 -9.27 5.52 18.36
CA THR A 416 -8.51 4.26 18.53
C THR A 416 -9.44 3.09 18.87
N ALA A 417 -10.47 3.31 19.69
CA ALA A 417 -11.44 2.27 20.02
C ALA A 417 -12.31 1.87 18.82
N GLN A 418 -12.70 2.84 17.99
CA GLN A 418 -13.41 2.57 16.74
C GLN A 418 -12.56 1.75 15.76
N ASP A 419 -11.30 2.16 15.53
CA ASP A 419 -10.38 1.43 14.66
C ASP A 419 -10.17 -0.01 15.15
N LEU A 420 -9.94 -0.19 16.46
CA LEU A 420 -9.74 -1.50 17.04
C LEU A 420 -11.01 -2.38 16.96
N ALA A 421 -12.18 -1.81 17.21
CA ALA A 421 -13.44 -2.52 17.05
C ALA A 421 -13.66 -2.98 15.59
N GLN A 422 -13.37 -2.12 14.62
CA GLN A 422 -13.46 -2.45 13.18
C GLN A 422 -12.47 -3.53 12.76
N ILE A 423 -11.23 -3.49 13.28
CA ILE A 423 -10.22 -4.51 13.04
C ILE A 423 -10.70 -5.86 13.57
N LEU A 424 -11.20 -5.90 14.81
CA LEU A 424 -11.72 -7.12 15.43
C LEU A 424 -12.93 -7.69 14.70
N GLU A 425 -13.86 -6.84 14.29
CA GLU A 425 -15.05 -7.24 13.54
C GLU A 425 -14.73 -7.70 12.10
N SER A 426 -13.67 -7.16 11.47
CA SER A 426 -13.24 -7.60 10.15
C SER A 426 -12.59 -8.99 10.13
N GLY A 427 -12.17 -9.47 11.29
CA GLY A 427 -11.55 -10.78 11.48
C GLY A 427 -10.04 -10.81 11.26
N LYS A 428 -9.45 -11.96 11.63
CA LYS A 428 -8.03 -12.25 11.53
C LYS A 428 -7.61 -12.47 10.07
N LEU A 429 -6.47 -11.90 9.68
CA LEU A 429 -5.86 -12.23 8.40
C LEU A 429 -5.34 -13.68 8.42
N PRO A 430 -5.69 -14.53 7.45
CA PRO A 430 -5.24 -15.92 7.39
C PRO A 430 -3.72 -16.05 7.19
N ALA A 431 -3.11 -15.01 6.63
CA ALA A 431 -1.67 -14.86 6.49
C ALA A 431 -1.30 -13.39 6.79
N PRO A 432 -0.12 -13.13 7.40
CA PRO A 432 0.32 -11.77 7.61
C PRO A 432 0.52 -11.07 6.27
N ALA A 433 0.02 -9.84 6.14
CA ALA A 433 0.24 -9.03 4.97
C ALA A 433 1.34 -8.00 5.25
N LYS A 434 2.37 -7.96 4.39
CA LYS A 434 3.53 -7.08 4.53
C LYS A 434 3.45 -5.97 3.49
N ILE A 435 3.77 -4.73 3.88
CA ILE A 435 3.93 -3.64 2.93
C ILE A 435 5.27 -3.83 2.22
N VAL A 436 5.22 -4.01 0.91
CA VAL A 436 6.39 -4.21 0.04
C VAL A 436 6.72 -3.00 -0.81
N GLN A 437 5.72 -2.13 -1.00
CA GLN A 437 5.89 -0.83 -1.63
C GLN A 437 4.95 0.17 -0.97
N GLU A 438 5.46 1.35 -0.71
CA GLU A 438 4.69 2.47 -0.20
C GLU A 438 5.06 3.74 -0.95
N GLN A 439 4.05 4.50 -1.34
CA GLN A 439 4.21 5.80 -1.97
C GLN A 439 3.29 6.80 -1.28
N GLN A 440 3.84 7.95 -0.95
CA GLN A 440 3.11 9.05 -0.33
C GLN A 440 3.25 10.29 -1.20
N VAL A 441 2.15 10.99 -1.40
CA VAL A 441 2.09 12.24 -2.16
C VAL A 441 1.43 13.30 -1.29
N GLY A 442 2.11 14.42 -1.12
CA GLY A 442 1.59 15.56 -0.36
C GLY A 442 0.47 16.30 -1.13
N PRO A 443 -0.50 16.91 -0.41
CA PRO A 443 -1.62 17.61 -1.03
C PRO A 443 -1.20 18.78 -1.93
N THR A 444 -0.08 19.41 -1.64
CA THR A 444 0.46 20.54 -2.44
C THR A 444 0.91 20.11 -3.82
N LEU A 445 1.57 18.93 -3.90
CA LEU A 445 2.01 18.36 -5.18
C LEU A 445 0.80 17.94 -6.02
N GLY A 446 -0.24 17.35 -5.40
CA GLY A 446 -1.47 16.99 -6.07
C GLY A 446 -2.18 18.19 -6.68
N LYS A 447 -2.31 19.32 -5.96
CA LYS A 447 -2.90 20.56 -6.49
C LYS A 447 -2.12 21.13 -7.68
N ALA A 448 -0.78 21.14 -7.59
CA ALA A 448 0.07 21.60 -8.70
C ALA A 448 -0.10 20.70 -9.94
N SER A 449 -0.17 19.39 -9.75
CA SER A 449 -0.39 18.41 -10.83
C SER A 449 -1.77 18.59 -11.51
N ILE A 450 -2.84 18.84 -10.73
CA ILE A 450 -4.17 19.14 -11.29
C ILE A 450 -4.14 20.42 -12.12
N GLN A 451 -3.56 21.50 -11.60
CA GLN A 451 -3.50 22.78 -12.32
C GLN A 451 -2.66 22.68 -13.59
N GLY A 452 -1.48 22.07 -13.51
CA GLY A 452 -0.62 21.83 -14.66
C GLY A 452 -1.28 20.93 -15.70
N GLY A 453 -1.89 19.84 -15.28
CA GLY A 453 -2.61 18.90 -16.14
C GLY A 453 -3.83 19.55 -16.82
N ALA A 454 -4.65 20.28 -16.08
CA ALA A 454 -5.81 20.99 -16.63
C ALA A 454 -5.39 22.10 -17.63
N MET A 455 -4.32 22.82 -17.33
CA MET A 455 -3.78 23.85 -18.23
C MET A 455 -3.24 23.22 -19.52
N SER A 456 -2.46 22.15 -19.42
CA SER A 456 -1.91 21.42 -20.57
C SER A 456 -3.03 20.85 -21.44
N PHE A 457 -4.05 20.24 -20.81
CA PHE A 457 -5.24 19.74 -21.48
C PHE A 457 -6.00 20.84 -22.23
N GLY A 458 -6.25 21.99 -21.56
CA GLY A 458 -6.93 23.15 -22.16
C GLY A 458 -6.16 23.75 -23.34
N ILE A 459 -4.84 23.90 -23.22
CA ILE A 459 -3.99 24.39 -24.31
C ILE A 459 -4.00 23.43 -25.49
N ALA A 460 -3.79 22.11 -25.25
CA ALA A 460 -3.82 21.10 -26.30
C ALA A 460 -5.17 21.08 -27.04
N PHE A 461 -6.27 21.11 -26.27
CA PHE A 461 -7.62 21.15 -26.83
C PHE A 461 -7.82 22.41 -27.74
N LEU A 462 -7.48 23.60 -27.25
CA LEU A 462 -7.64 24.85 -28.00
C LEU A 462 -6.76 24.89 -29.27
N VAL A 463 -5.52 24.41 -29.18
CA VAL A 463 -4.61 24.34 -30.32
C VAL A 463 -5.17 23.43 -31.41
N ILE A 464 -5.61 22.20 -31.02
CA ILE A 464 -6.15 21.24 -31.98
C ILE A 464 -7.50 21.72 -32.53
N PHE A 465 -8.37 22.26 -31.67
CA PHE A 465 -9.64 22.87 -32.11
C PHE A 465 -9.45 23.95 -33.15
N ALA A 466 -8.54 24.89 -32.90
CA ALA A 466 -8.19 25.97 -33.82
C ALA A 466 -7.55 25.42 -35.10
N LEU A 467 -6.63 24.46 -35.00
CA LEU A 467 -5.97 23.82 -36.13
C LEU A 467 -6.99 23.20 -37.10
N MET A 468 -7.98 22.49 -36.57
CA MET A 468 -9.02 21.85 -37.37
C MET A 468 -9.85 22.87 -38.16
N LEU A 469 -10.20 24.02 -37.57
CA LEU A 469 -10.94 25.09 -38.25
C LEU A 469 -10.04 25.80 -39.27
N LEU A 470 -8.79 26.09 -38.92
CA LEU A 470 -7.88 26.82 -39.81
C LEU A 470 -7.46 25.96 -41.02
N TYR A 471 -7.42 24.64 -40.86
CA TYR A 471 -6.95 23.74 -41.90
C TYR A 471 -8.09 23.14 -42.73
N PHE A 472 -9.20 22.70 -42.10
CA PHE A 472 -10.33 22.03 -42.76
C PHE A 472 -11.60 22.91 -42.91
N ASN A 473 -11.50 24.20 -42.61
CA ASN A 473 -12.61 25.14 -42.75
C ASN A 473 -13.89 24.71 -42.03
N THR A 474 -15.04 24.74 -42.69
CA THR A 474 -16.32 24.33 -42.09
C THR A 474 -16.37 22.81 -41.82
N GLY A 475 -15.64 21.97 -42.55
CA GLY A 475 -15.45 20.54 -42.24
C GLY A 475 -14.82 20.33 -40.85
N GLY A 476 -13.96 21.25 -40.39
CA GLY A 476 -13.36 21.22 -39.07
C GLY A 476 -14.36 21.23 -37.91
N TRP A 477 -15.57 21.82 -38.09
CA TRP A 477 -16.60 21.77 -37.06
C TRP A 477 -17.10 20.34 -36.78
N VAL A 478 -17.18 19.47 -37.80
CA VAL A 478 -17.60 18.09 -37.64
C VAL A 478 -16.60 17.36 -36.76
N ALA A 479 -15.29 17.52 -37.03
CA ALA A 479 -14.23 16.94 -36.21
C ALA A 479 -14.22 17.48 -34.78
N ASN A 480 -14.43 18.77 -34.60
CA ASN A 480 -14.48 19.39 -33.29
C ASN A 480 -15.68 18.90 -32.43
N ILE A 481 -16.85 18.73 -33.06
CA ILE A 481 -18.01 18.13 -32.38
C ILE A 481 -17.72 16.67 -31.99
N ALA A 482 -17.14 15.89 -32.91
CA ALA A 482 -16.73 14.52 -32.63
C ALA A 482 -15.71 14.46 -31.50
N LEU A 483 -14.75 15.40 -31.45
CA LEU A 483 -13.76 15.52 -30.36
C LEU A 483 -14.42 15.83 -29.01
N ILE A 484 -15.34 16.80 -28.96
CA ILE A 484 -16.07 17.14 -27.72
C ILE A 484 -16.84 15.93 -27.21
N LEU A 485 -17.55 15.22 -28.10
CA LEU A 485 -18.31 14.02 -27.72
C LEU A 485 -17.37 12.88 -27.28
N ASN A 486 -16.24 12.70 -27.93
CA ASN A 486 -15.22 11.72 -27.51
C ASN A 486 -14.76 11.99 -26.08
N LEU A 487 -14.42 13.22 -25.75
CA LEU A 487 -14.00 13.60 -24.40
C LEU A 487 -15.12 13.40 -23.37
N LEU A 488 -16.33 13.83 -23.70
CA LEU A 488 -17.50 13.66 -22.82
C LEU A 488 -17.75 12.18 -22.53
N PHE A 489 -17.74 11.33 -23.56
CA PHE A 489 -17.94 9.89 -23.40
C PHE A 489 -16.78 9.23 -22.68
N THR A 490 -15.52 9.64 -22.92
CA THR A 490 -14.36 9.10 -22.22
C THR A 490 -14.47 9.37 -20.71
N ILE A 491 -14.77 10.61 -20.31
CA ILE A 491 -14.96 10.97 -18.89
C ILE A 491 -16.17 10.23 -18.31
N GLY A 492 -17.28 10.13 -19.07
CA GLY A 492 -18.48 9.42 -18.65
C GLY A 492 -18.24 7.94 -18.42
N ILE A 493 -17.49 7.25 -19.30
CA ILE A 493 -17.16 5.83 -19.15
C ILE A 493 -16.17 5.61 -18.01
N LEU A 494 -15.13 6.43 -17.87
CA LEU A 494 -14.20 6.35 -16.73
C LEU A 494 -14.94 6.46 -15.40
N SER A 495 -15.84 7.43 -15.29
CA SER A 495 -16.69 7.63 -14.11
C SER A 495 -17.65 6.45 -13.87
N ALA A 496 -18.34 5.97 -14.90
CA ALA A 496 -19.31 4.88 -14.80
C ALA A 496 -18.68 3.54 -14.40
N LEU A 497 -17.44 3.28 -14.85
CA LEU A 497 -16.70 2.06 -14.54
C LEU A 497 -15.88 2.18 -13.24
N GLY A 498 -15.87 3.36 -12.60
CA GLY A 498 -15.14 3.59 -11.36
C GLY A 498 -13.62 3.61 -11.55
N PHE A 499 -13.12 3.95 -12.74
CA PHE A 499 -11.68 4.08 -12.95
C PHE A 499 -11.16 5.40 -12.36
N THR A 500 -9.98 5.32 -11.74
CA THR A 500 -9.31 6.46 -11.12
C THR A 500 -8.52 7.25 -12.16
N LEU A 501 -8.76 8.55 -12.26
CA LEU A 501 -7.98 9.45 -13.10
C LEU A 501 -6.68 9.85 -12.40
N THR A 502 -5.55 9.37 -12.91
CA THR A 502 -4.19 9.69 -12.43
C THR A 502 -3.54 10.79 -13.27
N ALA A 503 -2.40 11.36 -12.82
CA ALA A 503 -1.65 12.33 -13.62
C ALA A 503 -1.17 11.74 -14.97
N PRO A 504 -0.64 10.51 -15.05
CA PRO A 504 -0.43 9.82 -16.33
C PRO A 504 -1.73 9.56 -17.09
N GLY A 505 -2.86 9.32 -16.42
CA GLY A 505 -4.18 9.22 -17.04
C GLY A 505 -4.60 10.53 -17.75
N ILE A 506 -4.33 11.70 -17.15
CA ILE A 506 -4.51 13.00 -17.83
C ILE A 506 -3.62 13.10 -19.07
N ALA A 507 -2.36 12.67 -18.99
CA ALA A 507 -1.49 12.62 -20.17
C ALA A 507 -2.05 11.69 -21.26
N GLY A 508 -2.65 10.54 -20.87
CA GLY A 508 -3.40 9.66 -21.77
C GLY A 508 -4.60 10.38 -22.42
N LEU A 509 -5.37 11.16 -21.67
CA LEU A 509 -6.47 11.98 -22.23
C LEU A 509 -5.95 13.02 -23.24
N VAL A 510 -4.85 13.72 -22.93
CA VAL A 510 -4.24 14.70 -23.86
C VAL A 510 -3.77 14.01 -25.14
N LEU A 511 -3.14 12.83 -25.02
CA LEU A 511 -2.75 12.05 -26.19
C LEU A 511 -3.97 11.59 -27.00
N THR A 512 -5.04 11.19 -26.33
CA THR A 512 -6.30 10.79 -26.98
C THR A 512 -6.94 11.93 -27.78
N ILE A 513 -6.81 13.20 -27.34
CA ILE A 513 -7.28 14.37 -28.12
C ILE A 513 -6.61 14.36 -29.50
N GLY A 514 -5.30 14.16 -29.57
CA GLY A 514 -4.57 14.06 -30.82
C GLY A 514 -5.07 12.91 -31.71
N MET A 515 -5.15 11.70 -31.13
CA MET A 515 -5.60 10.50 -31.86
C MET A 515 -7.07 10.57 -32.29
N ALA A 516 -7.94 11.19 -31.51
CA ALA A 516 -9.35 11.34 -31.86
C ALA A 516 -9.55 12.21 -33.10
N VAL A 517 -8.66 13.19 -33.30
CA VAL A 517 -8.69 14.06 -34.48
C VAL A 517 -8.04 13.38 -35.70
N ASP A 518 -7.02 12.54 -35.53
CA ASP A 518 -6.32 11.84 -36.61
C ASP A 518 -7.28 11.04 -37.50
N THR A 519 -8.29 10.39 -36.91
CA THR A 519 -9.34 9.70 -37.67
C THR A 519 -10.00 10.65 -38.69
N ASN A 520 -10.41 11.83 -38.22
CA ASN A 520 -11.07 12.83 -39.07
C ASN A 520 -10.09 13.45 -40.06
N VAL A 521 -8.83 13.67 -39.69
CA VAL A 521 -7.78 14.19 -40.59
C VAL A 521 -7.58 13.25 -41.78
N ILE A 522 -7.41 11.93 -41.54
CA ILE A 522 -7.26 10.93 -42.60
C ILE A 522 -8.47 10.94 -43.53
N ILE A 523 -9.68 10.96 -42.97
CA ILE A 523 -10.93 10.95 -43.73
C ILE A 523 -11.05 12.24 -44.55
N PHE A 524 -10.82 13.42 -43.96
CA PHE A 524 -10.98 14.72 -44.63
C PHE A 524 -9.89 14.94 -45.70
N GLU A 525 -8.66 14.52 -45.49
CA GLU A 525 -7.65 14.57 -46.52
C GLU A 525 -8.02 13.66 -47.71
N ARG A 526 -8.62 12.51 -47.44
CA ARG A 526 -9.13 11.66 -48.51
C ARG A 526 -10.31 12.28 -49.25
N ILE A 527 -11.23 12.95 -48.54
CA ILE A 527 -12.32 13.71 -49.18
C ILE A 527 -11.73 14.82 -50.04
N LYS A 528 -10.73 15.59 -49.55
CA LYS A 528 -10.04 16.63 -50.32
C LYS A 528 -9.41 16.09 -51.59
N GLU A 529 -8.78 14.92 -51.51
CA GLU A 529 -8.18 14.23 -52.66
C GLU A 529 -9.24 13.88 -53.71
N GLU A 530 -10.38 13.29 -53.29
CA GLU A 530 -11.43 12.89 -54.21
C GLU A 530 -12.16 14.15 -54.82
N LEU A 531 -12.30 15.25 -54.07
CA LEU A 531 -12.78 16.53 -54.57
C LEU A 531 -11.81 17.13 -55.62
N THR A 532 -10.51 17.02 -55.41
CA THR A 532 -9.48 17.50 -56.36
C THR A 532 -9.52 16.72 -57.67
N LYS A 533 -9.97 15.46 -57.65
CA LYS A 533 -10.21 14.63 -58.83
C LYS A 533 -11.48 14.96 -59.58
N GLY A 534 -12.24 15.98 -59.10
CA GLY A 534 -13.46 16.49 -59.77
C GLY A 534 -14.76 15.73 -59.42
N LYS A 535 -14.77 14.92 -58.34
CA LYS A 535 -15.99 14.23 -57.90
C LYS A 535 -16.95 15.23 -57.25
N SER A 536 -18.26 14.89 -57.27
CA SER A 536 -19.26 15.66 -56.51
C SER A 536 -19.01 15.49 -55.02
N TYR A 537 -19.46 16.48 -54.21
CA TYR A 537 -19.27 16.43 -52.75
C TYR A 537 -19.83 15.16 -52.09
N GLN A 538 -21.04 14.72 -52.48
CA GLN A 538 -21.65 13.47 -51.96
C GLN A 538 -20.80 12.24 -52.26
N LEU A 539 -20.32 12.11 -53.50
CA LEU A 539 -19.49 11.00 -53.91
C LEU A 539 -18.11 11.04 -53.24
N ALA A 540 -17.51 12.23 -53.15
CA ALA A 540 -16.22 12.43 -52.51
C ALA A 540 -16.28 12.12 -51.02
N VAL A 541 -17.34 12.49 -50.30
CA VAL A 541 -17.56 12.13 -48.90
C VAL A 541 -17.73 10.62 -48.76
N THR A 542 -18.57 9.97 -49.57
CA THR A 542 -18.78 8.54 -49.52
C THR A 542 -17.50 7.74 -49.79
N ASP A 543 -16.76 8.09 -50.80
CA ASP A 543 -15.50 7.46 -51.15
C ASP A 543 -14.40 7.78 -50.14
N GLY A 544 -14.39 9.01 -49.58
CA GLY A 544 -13.47 9.41 -48.54
C GLY A 544 -13.57 8.51 -47.30
N TYR A 545 -14.75 8.37 -46.73
CA TYR A 545 -14.99 7.48 -45.61
C TYR A 545 -14.68 6.02 -45.94
N LYS A 546 -15.15 5.50 -47.09
CA LYS A 546 -14.91 4.11 -47.50
C LYS A 546 -13.44 3.77 -47.65
N ARG A 547 -12.65 4.66 -48.30
CA ARG A 547 -11.24 4.40 -48.58
C ARG A 547 -10.31 4.69 -47.42
N SER A 548 -10.76 5.50 -46.46
CA SER A 548 -10.00 5.79 -45.24
C SER A 548 -10.21 4.74 -44.15
N MET A 549 -11.17 3.82 -44.30
CA MET A 549 -11.51 2.86 -43.24
C MET A 549 -10.33 1.96 -42.87
N SER A 550 -9.63 1.39 -43.87
CA SER A 550 -8.50 0.50 -43.59
C SER A 550 -7.35 1.21 -42.85
N PRO A 551 -6.78 2.34 -43.36
CA PRO A 551 -5.69 3.01 -42.64
C PRO A 551 -6.10 3.54 -41.26
N VAL A 552 -7.36 3.93 -41.08
CA VAL A 552 -7.86 4.35 -39.74
C VAL A 552 -7.91 3.15 -38.77
N LEU A 553 -8.47 2.03 -39.22
CA LEU A 553 -8.52 0.81 -38.37
C LEU A 553 -7.13 0.28 -38.07
N ASP A 554 -6.24 0.22 -39.04
CA ASP A 554 -4.88 -0.28 -38.86
C ASP A 554 -4.11 0.54 -37.80
N ALA A 555 -4.21 1.87 -37.87
CA ALA A 555 -3.57 2.76 -36.90
C ALA A 555 -4.13 2.58 -35.48
N HIS A 556 -5.46 2.42 -35.35
CA HIS A 556 -6.08 2.25 -34.03
C HIS A 556 -5.85 0.85 -33.46
N VAL A 557 -5.84 -0.20 -34.27
CA VAL A 557 -5.58 -1.57 -33.82
C VAL A 557 -4.15 -1.71 -33.29
N THR A 558 -3.15 -1.16 -33.95
CA THR A 558 -1.76 -1.19 -33.49
C THR A 558 -1.59 -0.44 -32.16
N THR A 559 -2.20 0.75 -32.04
CA THR A 559 -2.13 1.53 -30.81
C THR A 559 -2.92 0.86 -29.66
N LEU A 560 -4.08 0.26 -29.98
CA LEU A 560 -4.87 -0.48 -28.99
C LEU A 560 -4.11 -1.71 -28.47
N LEU A 561 -3.42 -2.43 -29.34
CA LEU A 561 -2.60 -3.57 -28.96
C LEU A 561 -1.50 -3.14 -27.95
N THR A 562 -0.79 -2.06 -28.24
CA THR A 562 0.22 -1.50 -27.34
C THR A 562 -0.40 -1.09 -25.99
N ALA A 563 -1.57 -0.42 -26.00
CA ALA A 563 -2.27 -0.05 -24.78
C ALA A 563 -2.73 -1.27 -23.96
N CYS A 564 -3.18 -2.35 -24.62
CA CYS A 564 -3.51 -3.62 -23.94
C CYS A 564 -2.27 -4.29 -23.32
N ILE A 565 -1.13 -4.27 -23.98
CA ILE A 565 0.14 -4.76 -23.42
C ILE A 565 0.52 -3.95 -22.18
N LEU A 566 0.43 -2.62 -22.25
CA LEU A 566 0.69 -1.75 -21.11
C LEU A 566 -0.30 -1.99 -19.96
N ALA A 567 -1.56 -2.28 -20.24
CA ALA A 567 -2.55 -2.61 -19.22
C ALA A 567 -2.27 -3.96 -18.55
N TYR A 568 -1.78 -4.94 -19.31
CA TYR A 568 -1.49 -6.28 -18.78
C TYR A 568 -0.23 -6.33 -17.91
N PHE A 569 0.82 -5.63 -18.30
CA PHE A 569 2.10 -5.62 -17.59
C PHE A 569 2.24 -4.42 -16.63
N GLY A 570 1.46 -3.35 -16.81
CA GLY A 570 1.54 -2.13 -16.03
C GLY A 570 0.94 -2.26 -14.64
N LEU A 571 1.55 -1.56 -13.67
CA LEU A 571 1.06 -1.41 -12.31
C LEU A 571 0.91 0.08 -11.99
N GLY A 572 -0.01 0.41 -11.06
CA GLY A 572 -0.21 1.77 -10.57
C GLY A 572 -0.41 2.82 -11.68
N PRO A 573 0.48 3.83 -11.77
CA PRO A 573 0.35 4.93 -12.73
C PRO A 573 0.31 4.49 -14.20
N VAL A 574 1.03 3.43 -14.58
CA VAL A 574 1.06 2.91 -15.95
C VAL A 574 -0.28 2.29 -16.33
N LEU A 575 -0.93 1.59 -15.41
CA LEU A 575 -2.27 1.03 -15.62
C LEU A 575 -3.31 2.15 -15.82
N GLY A 576 -3.24 3.23 -15.04
CA GLY A 576 -4.11 4.40 -15.20
C GLY A 576 -3.97 5.07 -16.57
N PHE A 577 -2.75 5.20 -17.10
CA PHE A 577 -2.48 5.67 -18.46
C PHE A 577 -3.08 4.72 -19.51
N ALA A 578 -2.80 3.43 -19.39
CA ALA A 578 -3.25 2.42 -20.36
C ALA A 578 -4.77 2.31 -20.44
N THR A 579 -5.48 2.33 -19.30
CA THR A 579 -6.94 2.27 -19.25
C THR A 579 -7.61 3.49 -19.90
N THR A 580 -7.13 4.71 -19.60
CA THR A 580 -7.63 5.92 -20.27
C THR A 580 -7.38 5.88 -21.78
N GLN A 581 -6.23 5.37 -22.20
CA GLN A 581 -5.87 5.27 -23.62
C GLN A 581 -6.75 4.23 -24.34
N ILE A 582 -6.99 3.04 -23.77
CA ILE A 582 -7.87 2.02 -24.35
C ILE A 582 -9.27 2.58 -24.59
N ILE A 583 -9.87 3.21 -23.57
CA ILE A 583 -11.21 3.80 -23.67
C ILE A 583 -11.22 4.90 -24.71
N GLY A 584 -10.22 5.80 -24.69
CA GLY A 584 -10.11 6.90 -25.64
C GLY A 584 -9.95 6.45 -27.09
N ILE A 585 -9.16 5.40 -27.37
CA ILE A 585 -9.00 4.84 -28.72
C ILE A 585 -10.32 4.23 -29.21
N LEU A 586 -11.02 3.44 -28.41
CA LEU A 586 -12.31 2.85 -28.80
C LEU A 586 -13.34 3.93 -29.10
N LEU A 587 -13.39 4.97 -28.26
CA LEU A 587 -14.30 6.10 -28.47
C LEU A 587 -13.89 6.99 -29.63
N SER A 588 -12.59 7.11 -29.95
CA SER A 588 -12.12 7.85 -31.12
C SER A 588 -12.57 7.20 -32.43
N LEU A 589 -12.59 5.88 -32.50
CA LEU A 589 -13.18 5.14 -33.61
C LEU A 589 -14.69 5.41 -33.71
N PHE A 590 -15.41 5.30 -32.59
CA PHE A 590 -16.84 5.55 -32.55
C PHE A 590 -17.19 6.99 -32.97
N CYS A 591 -16.60 7.99 -32.32
CA CYS A 591 -16.88 9.40 -32.60
C CYS A 591 -16.29 9.87 -33.93
N GLY A 592 -15.06 9.47 -34.26
CA GLY A 592 -14.38 9.87 -35.46
C GLY A 592 -14.94 9.25 -36.75
N ILE A 593 -15.52 8.04 -36.69
CA ILE A 593 -16.12 7.39 -37.86
C ILE A 593 -17.65 7.55 -37.86
N LEU A 594 -18.32 7.03 -36.83
CA LEU A 594 -19.79 6.92 -36.85
C LEU A 594 -20.46 8.27 -36.61
N VAL A 595 -20.05 9.01 -35.57
CA VAL A 595 -20.66 10.30 -35.23
C VAL A 595 -20.32 11.34 -36.29
N SER A 596 -19.05 11.42 -36.74
CA SER A 596 -18.64 12.35 -37.80
C SER A 596 -19.34 12.05 -39.09
N ARG A 597 -19.52 10.78 -39.45
CA ARG A 597 -20.29 10.35 -40.63
C ARG A 597 -21.75 10.76 -40.51
N LEU A 598 -22.39 10.50 -39.38
CA LEU A 598 -23.79 10.85 -39.15
C LEU A 598 -24.03 12.37 -39.30
N ILE A 599 -23.17 13.21 -38.71
CA ILE A 599 -23.27 14.67 -38.81
C ILE A 599 -23.09 15.10 -40.28
N THR A 600 -22.11 14.54 -40.98
CA THR A 600 -21.83 14.84 -42.38
C THR A 600 -22.99 14.45 -43.29
N ASP A 601 -23.55 13.24 -43.11
CA ASP A 601 -24.66 12.73 -43.93
C ASP A 601 -25.97 13.52 -43.67
N ILE A 602 -26.29 13.88 -42.41
CA ILE A 602 -27.46 14.74 -42.09
C ILE A 602 -27.34 16.13 -42.75
N TYR A 603 -26.14 16.69 -42.74
CA TYR A 603 -25.93 18.03 -43.34
C TYR A 603 -25.98 17.96 -44.88
N THR A 604 -25.35 16.96 -45.46
CA THR A 604 -25.25 16.78 -46.93
C THR A 604 -26.59 16.36 -47.54
N SER A 605 -27.45 15.62 -46.82
CA SER A 605 -28.78 15.24 -47.26
C SER A 605 -29.70 16.42 -47.54
N LYS A 606 -29.41 17.59 -46.96
CA LYS A 606 -30.15 18.87 -47.18
C LYS A 606 -29.59 19.72 -48.33
N ASN A 607 -28.89 19.13 -49.30
CA ASN A 607 -28.16 19.78 -50.37
C ASN A 607 -27.17 20.86 -49.91
N ARG A 608 -26.62 20.67 -48.71
CA ARG A 608 -25.55 21.49 -48.15
C ARG A 608 -24.26 20.68 -48.20
N HIS A 609 -23.10 21.37 -48.22
CA HIS A 609 -21.81 20.71 -48.16
C HIS A 609 -20.87 21.49 -47.22
N PHE A 610 -19.96 20.77 -46.58
CA PHE A 610 -18.87 21.36 -45.81
C PHE A 610 -17.72 21.69 -46.72
N GLU A 611 -17.14 22.85 -46.52
CA GLU A 611 -15.89 23.26 -47.15
C GLU A 611 -14.71 22.60 -46.42
N TYR A 612 -13.88 21.89 -47.14
CA TYR A 612 -12.68 21.22 -46.60
C TYR A 612 -11.38 21.94 -46.89
N PHE A 613 -11.43 23.03 -47.68
CA PHE A 613 -10.27 23.83 -48.06
C PHE A 613 -10.33 25.21 -47.43
N THR A 614 -9.16 25.66 -46.92
CA THR A 614 -8.89 27.07 -46.61
C THR A 614 -7.86 27.63 -47.57
N ALA A 615 -7.67 28.95 -47.60
CA ALA A 615 -6.61 29.57 -48.39
C ALA A 615 -5.21 29.01 -48.02
N ILE A 616 -5.02 28.66 -46.74
CA ILE A 616 -3.79 28.10 -46.22
C ILE A 616 -3.65 26.66 -46.68
N SER A 617 -4.64 25.79 -46.40
CA SER A 617 -4.57 24.35 -46.67
C SER A 617 -4.54 24.02 -48.18
N ARG A 618 -5.01 24.90 -49.03
CA ARG A 618 -4.95 24.74 -50.51
C ARG A 618 -3.54 24.90 -51.05
N ASN A 619 -2.70 25.72 -50.40
CA ASN A 619 -1.36 26.06 -50.87
C ASN A 619 -0.23 25.37 -50.11
N ILE A 620 -0.47 24.84 -48.90
CA ILE A 620 0.51 24.06 -48.13
C ILE A 620 0.86 22.81 -48.94
N PHE A 621 2.14 22.54 -49.07
CA PHE A 621 2.73 21.37 -49.74
C PHE A 621 2.41 21.24 -51.25
N LYS A 622 1.73 22.20 -51.88
CA LYS A 622 1.40 22.14 -53.33
C LYS A 622 2.64 21.99 -54.21
N HIS A 623 3.76 22.51 -53.79
CA HIS A 623 5.04 22.46 -54.51
C HIS A 623 6.12 21.71 -53.72
N ALA A 624 5.74 20.91 -52.71
CA ALA A 624 6.69 20.13 -51.95
C ALA A 624 7.22 18.93 -52.76
N SER A 625 8.48 19.02 -53.16
CA SER A 625 9.19 17.91 -53.86
C SER A 625 10.41 17.47 -53.04
N PHE A 626 10.15 16.87 -51.88
CA PHE A 626 11.22 16.37 -51.04
C PHE A 626 11.74 15.03 -51.62
N LYS A 627 13.05 14.96 -51.85
CA LYS A 627 13.73 13.77 -52.41
C LYS A 627 14.08 12.74 -51.29
N PHE A 628 13.09 12.29 -50.54
CA PHE A 628 13.27 11.39 -49.37
C PHE A 628 14.10 10.13 -49.71
N ILE A 629 13.85 9.52 -50.88
CA ILE A 629 14.54 8.30 -51.30
C ILE A 629 16.02 8.57 -51.64
N GLU A 630 16.34 9.73 -52.19
CA GLU A 630 17.73 10.08 -52.49
C GLU A 630 18.54 10.34 -51.19
N PHE A 631 17.91 10.87 -50.15
CA PHE A 631 18.55 11.10 -48.84
C PHE A 631 18.65 9.87 -47.93
N ARG A 632 18.17 8.67 -48.38
CA ARG A 632 18.15 7.45 -47.55
C ARG A 632 19.53 7.06 -47.00
N LYS A 633 20.64 7.34 -47.76
CA LYS A 633 22.00 7.03 -47.30
C LYS A 633 22.38 7.78 -46.01
N TYR A 634 21.99 9.06 -45.93
CA TYR A 634 22.22 9.87 -44.74
C TYR A 634 21.34 9.39 -43.55
N ALA A 635 20.10 8.99 -43.85
CA ALA A 635 19.20 8.41 -42.84
C ALA A 635 19.78 7.10 -42.29
N TYR A 636 20.29 6.21 -43.13
CA TYR A 636 20.93 4.97 -42.69
C TYR A 636 22.18 5.22 -41.83
N MET A 637 23.01 6.20 -42.24
CA MET A 637 24.19 6.57 -41.44
C MET A 637 23.81 7.10 -40.07
N LEU A 638 22.81 8.01 -40.00
CA LEU A 638 22.31 8.53 -38.75
C LEU A 638 21.72 7.43 -37.87
N SER A 639 20.90 6.54 -38.44
CA SER A 639 20.32 5.39 -37.73
C SER A 639 21.39 4.44 -37.21
N ALA A 640 22.44 4.18 -37.98
CA ALA A 640 23.55 3.33 -37.54
C ALA A 640 24.31 3.96 -36.38
N VAL A 641 24.55 5.28 -36.40
CA VAL A 641 25.19 6.01 -35.26
C VAL A 641 24.34 5.92 -34.02
N VAL A 642 23.01 6.19 -34.12
CA VAL A 642 22.09 6.11 -33.00
C VAL A 642 22.02 4.68 -32.42
N LEU A 643 22.01 3.66 -33.31
CA LEU A 643 21.99 2.26 -32.89
C LEU A 643 23.28 1.88 -32.15
N VAL A 644 24.46 2.31 -32.67
CA VAL A 644 25.74 2.08 -31.98
C VAL A 644 25.77 2.78 -30.61
N MET A 645 25.28 4.01 -30.51
CA MET A 645 25.16 4.71 -29.23
C MET A 645 24.21 4.00 -28.27
N GLY A 646 23.08 3.48 -28.79
CA GLY A 646 22.13 2.70 -28.00
C GLY A 646 22.77 1.43 -27.44
N VAL A 647 23.51 0.68 -28.29
CA VAL A 647 24.22 -0.52 -27.84
C VAL A 647 25.32 -0.15 -26.82
N ALA A 648 26.07 0.92 -27.05
CA ALA A 648 27.08 1.40 -26.10
C ALA A 648 26.49 1.78 -24.73
N SER A 649 25.26 2.32 -24.70
CA SER A 649 24.54 2.63 -23.45
C SER A 649 24.26 1.39 -22.60
N PHE A 650 23.97 0.24 -23.21
CA PHE A 650 23.77 -1.02 -22.48
C PHE A 650 25.05 -1.48 -21.76
N TYR A 651 26.22 -1.26 -22.37
CA TYR A 651 27.50 -1.60 -21.72
C TYR A 651 27.91 -0.62 -20.61
N ASN A 652 27.42 0.62 -20.68
CA ASN A 652 27.68 1.63 -19.64
C ASN A 652 26.79 1.48 -18.41
N GLY A 653 25.68 0.70 -18.50
CA GLY A 653 24.68 0.56 -17.46
C GLY A 653 23.70 1.75 -17.42
N PHE A 654 22.64 1.60 -16.63
CA PHE A 654 21.62 2.61 -16.44
C PHE A 654 21.57 3.04 -14.97
N ASP A 655 21.38 4.34 -14.73
CA ASP A 655 21.06 4.86 -13.41
C ASP A 655 19.58 4.55 -13.10
N GLU A 656 19.35 3.47 -12.41
CA GLU A 656 18.01 2.98 -12.08
C GLU A 656 17.39 3.81 -10.94
N GLY A 657 16.11 4.12 -11.07
CA GLY A 657 15.31 4.68 -9.99
C GLY A 657 14.94 3.63 -8.93
N VAL A 658 14.37 4.08 -7.81
CA VAL A 658 13.96 3.19 -6.71
C VAL A 658 12.97 2.10 -7.14
N GLU A 659 12.19 2.34 -8.17
CA GLU A 659 11.26 1.34 -8.71
C GLU A 659 11.97 0.12 -9.29
N PHE A 660 13.19 0.32 -9.82
CA PHE A 660 13.99 -0.74 -10.45
C PHE A 660 15.19 -1.19 -9.61
N ALA A 661 15.74 -0.31 -8.77
CA ALA A 661 16.87 -0.64 -7.89
C ALA A 661 16.44 -1.09 -6.49
N GLY A 662 15.20 -0.79 -6.10
CA GLY A 662 14.77 -0.80 -4.72
C GLY A 662 15.36 0.38 -3.93
N GLY A 663 14.77 0.70 -2.80
CA GLY A 663 15.25 1.79 -1.95
C GLY A 663 14.16 2.74 -1.49
N ARG A 664 14.59 3.89 -0.96
CA ARG A 664 13.73 4.98 -0.52
C ARG A 664 14.03 6.23 -1.32
N SER A 665 12.99 6.91 -1.75
CA SER A 665 13.05 8.16 -2.50
C SER A 665 12.21 9.23 -1.79
N TYR A 666 12.78 10.41 -1.60
CA TYR A 666 12.11 11.53 -0.95
C TYR A 666 12.20 12.76 -1.83
N THR A 667 11.06 13.39 -2.14
CA THR A 667 11.04 14.67 -2.83
C THR A 667 10.87 15.79 -1.81
N ILE A 668 11.89 16.63 -1.68
CA ILE A 668 11.95 17.74 -0.71
C ILE A 668 11.94 19.06 -1.47
N LYS A 669 11.07 19.97 -1.06
CA LYS A 669 10.99 21.34 -1.60
C LYS A 669 11.44 22.33 -0.55
N PHE A 670 12.52 23.04 -0.84
CA PHE A 670 13.07 24.08 0.04
C PHE A 670 12.48 25.46 -0.32
N LYS A 671 12.58 26.40 0.60
CA LYS A 671 12.20 27.81 0.34
C LYS A 671 13.12 28.46 -0.72
N ASN A 672 14.40 28.13 -0.66
CA ASN A 672 15.43 28.66 -1.57
C ASN A 672 16.09 27.52 -2.37
N ALA A 673 16.77 27.90 -3.47
CA ALA A 673 17.59 26.94 -4.21
C ALA A 673 18.71 26.38 -3.30
N VAL A 674 18.93 25.06 -3.38
CA VAL A 674 19.96 24.37 -2.58
C VAL A 674 21.05 23.79 -3.47
N ASN A 675 22.27 23.72 -2.93
CA ASN A 675 23.38 23.06 -3.58
C ASN A 675 23.29 21.55 -3.34
N THR A 676 23.12 20.77 -4.38
CA THR A 676 22.97 19.31 -4.30
C THR A 676 24.19 18.59 -3.73
N GLU A 677 25.40 19.13 -3.94
CA GLU A 677 26.63 18.55 -3.39
C GLU A 677 26.72 18.74 -1.87
N GLU A 678 26.38 19.93 -1.37
CA GLU A 678 26.34 20.19 0.08
C GLU A 678 25.31 19.30 0.79
N VAL A 679 24.15 19.08 0.15
CA VAL A 679 23.11 18.18 0.65
C VAL A 679 23.61 16.73 0.64
N ARG A 680 24.29 16.30 -0.42
CA ARG A 680 24.87 14.96 -0.53
C ARG A 680 25.89 14.69 0.57
N ASP A 681 26.80 15.62 0.81
CA ASP A 681 27.82 15.50 1.83
C ASP A 681 27.22 15.46 3.24
N ALA A 682 26.22 16.30 3.51
CA ALA A 682 25.52 16.30 4.79
C ALA A 682 24.79 14.97 5.05
N LEU A 683 24.12 14.42 4.04
CA LEU A 683 23.41 13.15 4.15
C LEU A 683 24.33 11.94 4.18
N LYS A 684 25.50 12.00 3.51
CA LYS A 684 26.52 10.96 3.59
C LYS A 684 27.01 10.75 5.02
N VAL A 685 27.15 11.82 5.80
CA VAL A 685 27.54 11.74 7.22
C VAL A 685 26.47 11.00 8.05
N VAL A 686 25.20 11.17 7.72
CA VAL A 686 24.08 10.62 8.50
C VAL A 686 23.75 9.19 8.10
N PHE A 687 23.77 8.88 6.81
CA PHE A 687 23.45 7.54 6.29
C PHE A 687 24.67 6.61 6.22
N GLY A 688 25.89 7.14 6.30
CA GLY A 688 27.12 6.37 6.09
C GLY A 688 27.46 6.09 4.62
N GLU A 689 26.49 6.32 3.70
CA GLU A 689 26.62 6.20 2.25
C GLU A 689 26.10 7.47 1.56
N ALA A 690 26.62 7.78 0.38
CA ALA A 690 26.18 8.96 -0.37
C ALA A 690 24.86 8.66 -1.10
N PRO A 691 23.75 9.38 -0.82
CA PRO A 691 22.51 9.22 -1.55
C PRO A 691 22.64 9.79 -2.97
N ILE A 692 21.79 9.28 -3.87
CA ILE A 692 21.62 9.86 -5.20
C ILE A 692 20.68 11.07 -5.07
N ILE A 693 21.14 12.25 -5.52
CA ILE A 693 20.35 13.48 -5.47
C ILE A 693 20.16 14.02 -6.88
N LYS A 694 18.90 14.24 -7.25
CA LYS A 694 18.51 14.82 -8.54
C LYS A 694 17.64 16.05 -8.30
N THR A 695 17.86 17.12 -9.07
CA THR A 695 16.98 18.29 -9.06
C THR A 695 15.70 17.96 -9.83
N VAL A 696 14.53 18.30 -9.28
CA VAL A 696 13.22 18.02 -9.87
C VAL A 696 12.47 19.33 -10.06
N ASP A 697 12.01 19.59 -11.28
CA ASP A 697 11.22 20.75 -11.68
C ASP A 697 11.94 22.10 -11.47
N THR A 698 12.22 22.48 -10.24
CA THR A 698 12.82 23.77 -9.87
C THR A 698 14.09 23.58 -9.06
N LYS A 699 15.01 24.58 -9.07
CA LYS A 699 16.30 24.52 -8.34
C LYS A 699 16.16 24.39 -6.82
N ASN A 700 14.97 24.62 -6.28
CA ASN A 700 14.68 24.48 -4.86
C ASN A 700 13.95 23.17 -4.52
N GLN A 701 13.77 22.26 -5.50
CA GLN A 701 13.16 20.95 -5.27
C GLN A 701 14.14 19.85 -5.68
N ILE A 702 14.40 18.93 -4.79
CA ILE A 702 15.31 17.81 -5.03
C ILE A 702 14.65 16.48 -4.67
N ASN A 703 15.03 15.46 -5.41
CA ASN A 703 14.72 14.08 -5.09
C ASN A 703 15.98 13.40 -4.53
N ILE A 704 15.85 12.78 -3.38
CA ILE A 704 16.91 12.12 -2.62
C ILE A 704 16.60 10.63 -2.58
N THR A 705 17.47 9.80 -3.15
CA THR A 705 17.33 8.35 -3.21
C THR A 705 18.41 7.67 -2.38
N THR A 706 18.04 6.74 -1.51
CA THR A 706 18.96 5.98 -0.65
C THR A 706 18.51 4.53 -0.51
N SER A 707 19.46 3.59 -0.42
CA SER A 707 19.26 2.18 -0.08
C SER A 707 19.42 1.89 1.41
N TYR A 708 19.70 2.92 2.22
CA TYR A 708 19.99 2.77 3.65
C TYR A 708 18.89 1.99 4.38
N LYS A 709 19.27 0.92 5.07
CA LYS A 709 18.40 0.01 5.83
C LYS A 709 17.22 -0.58 5.06
N ILE A 710 17.30 -0.72 3.73
CA ILE A 710 16.17 -1.22 2.92
C ILE A 710 15.87 -2.70 3.15
N GLN A 711 16.86 -3.48 3.59
CA GLN A 711 16.71 -4.91 3.90
C GLN A 711 16.30 -5.19 5.35
N GLU A 712 16.39 -4.21 6.23
CA GLU A 712 15.96 -4.35 7.62
C GLU A 712 14.42 -4.38 7.69
N GLN A 713 13.88 -5.30 8.49
CA GLN A 713 12.43 -5.44 8.69
C GLN A 713 12.04 -4.88 10.07
N GLY A 714 11.09 -3.94 10.10
CA GLY A 714 10.56 -3.37 11.34
C GLY A 714 9.59 -2.21 11.05
N ASN A 715 8.54 -2.10 11.85
CA ASN A 715 7.48 -1.11 11.63
C ASN A 715 7.93 0.35 11.77
N ASN A 716 9.10 0.61 12.38
CA ASN A 716 9.58 1.96 12.68
C ASN A 716 10.80 2.38 11.85
N ILE A 717 11.29 1.52 10.94
CA ILE A 717 12.53 1.80 10.18
C ILE A 717 12.36 3.00 9.26
N ASP A 718 11.22 3.14 8.61
CA ASP A 718 10.96 4.28 7.73
C ASP A 718 10.93 5.61 8.51
N GLN A 719 10.35 5.62 9.71
CA GLN A 719 10.38 6.80 10.60
C GLN A 719 11.82 7.13 11.06
N GLU A 720 12.61 6.11 11.38
CA GLU A 720 14.03 6.30 11.74
C GLU A 720 14.81 6.92 10.60
N VAL A 721 14.62 6.41 9.37
CA VAL A 721 15.30 6.95 8.19
C VAL A 721 14.83 8.39 7.88
N GLU A 722 13.54 8.68 8.02
CA GLU A 722 13.00 10.04 7.86
C GLU A 722 13.52 11.01 8.94
N ALA A 723 13.67 10.56 10.18
CA ALA A 723 14.27 11.36 11.23
C ALA A 723 15.75 11.66 10.97
N LEU A 724 16.49 10.67 10.43
CA LEU A 724 17.87 10.85 10.00
C LEU A 724 17.97 11.82 8.80
N LEU A 725 17.07 11.71 7.83
CA LEU A 725 16.96 12.62 6.69
C LEU A 725 16.75 14.07 7.17
N TYR A 726 15.77 14.28 8.05
CA TYR A 726 15.52 15.60 8.65
C TYR A 726 16.76 16.16 9.36
N LYS A 727 17.45 15.33 10.16
CA LYS A 727 18.68 15.72 10.84
C LYS A 727 19.80 16.12 9.87
N GLY A 728 19.95 15.37 8.77
CA GLY A 728 20.93 15.67 7.72
C GLY A 728 20.63 16.95 6.96
N LEU A 729 19.34 17.30 6.79
CA LEU A 729 18.88 18.50 6.10
C LEU A 729 18.74 19.74 6.99
N ALA A 730 19.01 19.63 8.29
CA ALA A 730 18.78 20.71 9.27
C ALA A 730 19.45 22.04 8.90
N LYS A 731 20.61 22.01 8.20
CA LYS A 731 21.33 23.24 7.76
C LYS A 731 20.65 23.95 6.58
N GLN A 732 19.89 23.23 5.76
CA GLN A 732 19.20 23.74 4.58
C GLN A 732 17.76 24.17 4.88
N LEU A 733 17.25 23.78 6.06
CA LEU A 733 15.94 24.16 6.55
C LEU A 733 16.02 25.46 7.36
N PRO A 734 14.95 26.26 7.46
CA PRO A 734 14.91 27.43 8.34
C PRO A 734 15.17 27.06 9.81
N ALA A 735 15.80 27.96 10.53
CA ALA A 735 16.02 27.78 11.98
C ALA A 735 14.66 27.55 12.69
N ASN A 736 14.61 26.54 13.57
CA ASN A 736 13.43 26.12 14.33
C ASN A 736 12.32 25.40 13.53
N THR A 737 12.59 24.93 12.31
CA THR A 737 11.65 24.01 11.62
C THR A 737 11.46 22.74 12.47
N SER A 738 10.25 22.42 12.87
CA SER A 738 9.96 21.17 13.60
C SER A 738 9.92 19.97 12.64
N PHE A 739 10.11 18.75 13.16
CA PHE A 739 9.99 17.53 12.34
C PHE A 739 8.61 17.42 11.68
N LYS A 740 7.54 17.77 12.40
CA LYS A 740 6.17 17.79 11.85
C LYS A 740 6.01 18.79 10.71
N GLU A 741 6.59 19.99 10.83
CA GLU A 741 6.59 20.99 9.76
C GLU A 741 7.42 20.53 8.55
N PHE A 742 8.55 19.84 8.79
CA PHE A 742 9.32 19.22 7.72
C PHE A 742 8.49 18.20 6.93
N GLU A 743 7.73 17.34 7.62
CA GLU A 743 6.88 16.34 7.00
C GLU A 743 5.71 16.92 6.21
N THR A 744 5.11 18.03 6.67
CA THR A 744 3.92 18.62 6.04
C THR A 744 4.24 19.62 4.94
N ASP A 745 5.26 20.46 5.13
CA ASP A 745 5.52 21.62 4.28
C ASP A 745 6.68 21.41 3.31
N TYR A 746 7.71 20.67 3.72
CA TYR A 746 8.92 20.47 2.92
C TYR A 746 8.94 19.13 2.19
N LYS A 747 8.53 18.02 2.83
CA LYS A 747 8.45 16.70 2.20
C LYS A 747 7.21 16.63 1.31
N GLN A 748 7.41 16.73 0.00
CA GLN A 748 6.32 16.71 -0.99
C GLN A 748 5.86 15.28 -1.29
N SER A 749 6.78 14.33 -1.35
CA SER A 749 6.47 12.91 -1.55
C SER A 749 7.56 12.01 -0.97
N SER A 750 7.19 10.79 -0.65
CA SER A 750 8.11 9.70 -0.34
C SER A 750 7.64 8.41 -1.00
N GLN A 751 8.61 7.58 -1.36
CA GLN A 751 8.38 6.27 -1.96
C GLN A 751 9.39 5.28 -1.38
N THR A 752 8.90 4.14 -0.92
CA THR A 752 9.71 3.01 -0.49
C THR A 752 9.37 1.80 -1.34
N VAL A 753 10.36 1.16 -1.92
CA VAL A 753 10.19 -0.05 -2.76
C VAL A 753 11.19 -1.10 -2.29
N LEU A 754 10.71 -2.26 -1.92
CA LEU A 754 11.57 -3.37 -1.56
C LEU A 754 12.22 -4.01 -2.80
N PRO A 755 13.44 -4.54 -2.70
CA PRO A 755 14.16 -5.13 -3.84
C PRO A 755 13.37 -6.22 -4.57
N THR A 756 12.58 -7.03 -3.85
CA THR A 756 11.74 -8.10 -4.43
C THR A 756 10.74 -7.57 -5.46
N ILE A 757 10.09 -6.44 -5.16
CA ILE A 757 9.13 -5.81 -6.07
C ILE A 757 9.86 -5.14 -7.25
N SER A 758 11.04 -4.56 -7.01
CA SER A 758 11.85 -3.95 -8.06
C SER A 758 12.23 -4.95 -9.15
N ASP A 759 12.62 -6.16 -8.76
CA ASP A 759 12.96 -7.22 -9.71
C ASP A 759 11.75 -7.68 -10.54
N ASP A 760 10.57 -7.78 -9.92
CA ASP A 760 9.32 -8.09 -10.63
C ASP A 760 8.93 -6.97 -11.61
N LEU A 761 9.11 -5.70 -11.23
CA LEU A 761 8.86 -4.55 -12.10
C LEU A 761 9.83 -4.52 -13.29
N LYS A 762 11.13 -4.81 -13.08
CA LYS A 762 12.12 -4.95 -14.15
C LYS A 762 11.74 -6.05 -15.14
N ALA A 763 11.41 -7.24 -14.62
CA ALA A 763 11.00 -8.36 -15.45
C ALA A 763 9.72 -8.04 -16.25
N GLY A 764 8.75 -7.38 -15.63
CA GLY A 764 7.52 -6.91 -16.27
C GLY A 764 7.80 -5.88 -17.38
N ALA A 765 8.61 -4.86 -17.11
CA ALA A 765 8.99 -3.83 -18.07
C ALA A 765 9.75 -4.41 -19.26
N THR A 766 10.69 -5.33 -19.00
CA THR A 766 11.44 -6.02 -20.06
C THR A 766 10.52 -6.85 -20.96
N LYS A 767 9.60 -7.62 -20.38
CA LYS A 767 8.60 -8.38 -21.14
C LYS A 767 7.70 -7.46 -21.95
N ALA A 768 7.18 -6.39 -21.34
CA ALA A 768 6.35 -5.40 -22.06
C ALA A 768 7.09 -4.81 -23.26
N THR A 769 8.36 -4.44 -23.10
CA THR A 769 9.19 -3.88 -24.18
C THR A 769 9.42 -4.88 -25.31
N ILE A 770 9.62 -6.18 -24.98
CA ILE A 770 9.82 -7.22 -26.00
C ILE A 770 8.52 -7.52 -26.77
N PHE A 771 7.37 -7.52 -26.09
CA PHE A 771 6.07 -7.84 -26.69
C PHE A 771 5.42 -6.65 -27.41
N ALA A 772 5.74 -5.40 -27.04
CA ALA A 772 5.28 -4.20 -27.72
C ALA A 772 6.04 -3.96 -29.01
#